data_70d061a4954ed83dc1bfc08b15b189a8
#
_entry.id   70d061a4954ed83dc1bfc08b15b189a8
#
_cell.length_a   1.000
_cell.length_b   1.000
_cell.length_c   1.000
_cell.angle_alpha   90.00
_cell.angle_beta   90.00
_cell.angle_gamma   90.00
#
_symmetry.space_group_name_H-M   'P 1'
#
loop_
_entity.id
_entity.type
_entity.pdbx_description
1 polymer ?
#
loop_
_entity_poly.entity_id
_entity_poly.type
_entity_poly.pdbx_seq_one_letter_code
_entity_poly.pdbx_strand_id
1 'polypeptide(L)'
;MLTSLARFAVRRSRAVLVLAGLAAVACGLLGQGVAARLAGGGWTAPGSPSARAEALLTGRFHAGAPDVVLLARAPDSVDAPGARAAGLALVGRLCREPGVTGVDSYWTGPVTRGACRTPGARSSVDDAALRSADARTALVAVRLEGGGRAARAAVERLLPAATASPGPLRVQVTGHAVLDRALERYSERDLLRTEVLAVPATLLLLLFVFGSPAAACLPLAVGAVAVTGTLAVLRVLTAVTEVSTFALNITAAVGLALAIDYSLYLVARYREETAAGQAPEEAVQAAAGTAGRTVVVSAAAVALGLLTLTLFPLHILRSMAYAGVSVVLLAAASALLLVPAALSRFPRAIGRGDLFARWRRPPGRARDGWRRLALRVMRRPLLVTAVTTGALLVLALPFRQVSFGFSDDRVLPRDAPEVRATQELRDGFPQLRDPVEVVLPGWRPDGRGRVAELDAYARRLSVLPGVLAVRTATGSYVQGQDVPLACAAEASPAPGALPGCPALRNFASPAGTWLAVSGTAGPYAPESAALVDRLRAARAPAPVLAGGPTAQFQDARDVLARRLPWALGAMAAATFLLLLVFTRSVFLPLKALAVNLLSLTATFGAMVFVFQQGHLKWLVGDFTATGTISVVVPVITFCLAFGLSLDYEILLLARIREAHARTGDTVRATAAGLQAAGPLFTASAALVLAVLLALATAEVALVKLLAVTTALSVVLDTVAIRPLLVPAVMRLAGRANWWLPSLPRRLPRTARPSSPGARGLRTSPDEELS
;
A
#
# COMPACT_ATOMS: atom_id res chain seq x y z
N MET A 1 31.24 14.93 7.54
CA MET A 1 29.96 15.46 7.00
C MET A 1 28.88 15.62 8.09
N LEU A 2 28.44 14.60 8.83
CA LEU A 2 27.39 14.73 9.87
C LEU A 2 27.79 15.66 11.03
N THR A 3 29.01 15.59 11.52
CA THR A 3 29.53 16.52 12.55
C THR A 3 29.62 17.96 12.05
N SER A 4 29.86 18.16 10.75
CA SER A 4 29.85 19.50 10.14
C SER A 4 28.44 20.05 10.04
N LEU A 5 27.45 19.17 9.68
CA LEU A 5 26.04 19.51 9.64
C LEU A 5 25.53 19.87 11.04
N ALA A 6 25.89 19.08 12.05
CA ALA A 6 25.53 19.36 13.45
C ALA A 6 26.15 20.69 13.93
N ARG A 7 27.42 20.96 13.63
CA ARG A 7 28.05 22.25 13.94
C ARG A 7 27.35 23.43 13.29
N PHE A 8 26.93 23.28 12.03
CA PHE A 8 26.10 24.28 11.35
C PHE A 8 24.78 24.50 12.07
N ALA A 9 24.02 23.40 12.38
CA ALA A 9 22.75 23.44 13.07
C ALA A 9 22.86 24.08 14.47
N VAL A 10 23.96 23.81 15.21
CA VAL A 10 24.23 24.41 16.52
C VAL A 10 24.55 25.90 16.39
N ARG A 11 25.46 26.28 15.50
CA ARG A 11 25.85 27.69 15.31
C ARG A 11 24.72 28.60 14.84
N ARG A 12 23.83 28.08 14.00
CA ARG A 12 22.68 28.80 13.42
C ARG A 12 21.34 28.26 13.88
N SER A 13 21.25 27.81 15.12
CA SER A 13 20.08 27.10 15.65
C SER A 13 18.76 27.87 15.50
N ARG A 14 18.78 29.20 15.74
CA ARG A 14 17.57 30.05 15.52
C ARG A 14 17.14 30.05 14.07
N ALA A 15 18.07 30.27 13.13
CA ALA A 15 17.78 30.29 11.70
C ALA A 15 17.27 28.94 11.21
N VAL A 16 17.86 27.83 11.65
CA VAL A 16 17.42 26.48 11.29
C VAL A 16 16.00 26.21 11.78
N LEU A 17 15.67 26.54 13.03
CA LEU A 17 14.31 26.33 13.57
C LEU A 17 13.27 27.21 12.88
N VAL A 18 13.59 28.49 12.63
CA VAL A 18 12.67 29.41 11.94
C VAL A 18 12.47 28.98 10.48
N LEU A 19 13.55 28.67 9.75
CA LEU A 19 13.46 28.22 8.37
C LEU A 19 12.70 26.91 8.23
N ALA A 20 12.86 25.98 9.16
CA ALA A 20 12.11 24.73 9.17
C ALA A 20 10.62 24.98 9.46
N GLY A 21 10.30 25.89 10.36
CA GLY A 21 8.91 26.29 10.61
C GLY A 21 8.27 26.94 9.39
N LEU A 22 8.99 27.87 8.75
CA LEU A 22 8.54 28.52 7.51
C LEU A 22 8.39 27.49 6.36
N ALA A 23 9.36 26.60 6.21
CA ALA A 23 9.29 25.51 5.23
C ALA A 23 8.09 24.59 5.47
N ALA A 24 7.82 24.21 6.74
CA ALA A 24 6.63 23.41 7.08
C ALA A 24 5.32 24.12 6.70
N VAL A 25 5.22 25.42 6.99
CA VAL A 25 4.04 26.21 6.62
C VAL A 25 3.93 26.30 5.09
N ALA A 26 5.00 26.65 4.39
CA ALA A 26 5.02 26.74 2.93
C ALA A 26 4.67 25.40 2.26
N CYS A 27 5.27 24.29 2.74
CA CYS A 27 4.96 22.94 2.27
C CYS A 27 3.52 22.54 2.61
N GLY A 28 3.01 22.93 3.77
CA GLY A 28 1.61 22.70 4.17
C GLY A 28 0.64 23.44 3.23
N LEU A 29 0.92 24.70 2.91
CA LEU A 29 0.12 25.48 1.95
C LEU A 29 0.20 24.90 0.53
N LEU A 30 1.39 24.49 0.08
CA LEU A 30 1.56 23.82 -1.21
C LEU A 30 0.87 22.45 -1.27
N GLY A 31 0.87 21.72 -0.16
CA GLY A 31 0.22 20.42 -0.03
C GLY A 31 -1.30 20.47 0.11
N GLN A 32 -1.88 21.67 0.35
CA GLN A 32 -3.33 21.80 0.45
C GLN A 32 -4.02 21.34 -0.84
N GLY A 33 -5.13 20.63 -0.66
CA GLY A 33 -5.91 20.11 -1.78
C GLY A 33 -5.22 18.95 -2.55
N VAL A 34 -4.11 18.39 -2.05
CA VAL A 34 -3.50 17.21 -2.68
C VAL A 34 -4.47 16.04 -2.70
N ALA A 35 -5.24 15.83 -1.64
CA ALA A 35 -6.24 14.76 -1.54
C ALA A 35 -7.22 14.75 -2.73
N ALA A 36 -7.72 15.93 -3.12
CA ALA A 36 -8.62 16.09 -4.26
C ALA A 36 -7.97 15.78 -5.63
N ARG A 37 -6.66 15.61 -5.68
CA ARG A 37 -5.90 15.30 -6.92
C ARG A 37 -5.41 13.86 -6.98
N LEU A 38 -5.56 13.11 -5.91
CA LEU A 38 -5.19 11.70 -5.84
C LEU A 38 -6.26 10.83 -6.51
N ALA A 39 -5.88 9.65 -6.95
CA ALA A 39 -6.79 8.68 -7.58
C ALA A 39 -7.09 7.53 -6.62
N GLY A 40 -8.35 7.10 -6.53
CA GLY A 40 -8.76 5.93 -5.75
C GLY A 40 -8.34 4.59 -6.37
N GLY A 41 -8.07 4.59 -7.68
CA GLY A 41 -7.70 3.43 -8.46
C GLY A 41 -6.20 3.11 -8.49
N GLY A 42 -5.75 2.51 -9.59
CA GLY A 42 -4.34 2.16 -9.82
C GLY A 42 -4.02 0.70 -9.57
N TRP A 43 -5.06 -0.15 -9.54
CA TRP A 43 -4.98 -1.59 -9.34
C TRP A 43 -4.61 -2.36 -10.62
N THR A 44 -4.92 -1.80 -11.79
CA THR A 44 -4.68 -2.41 -13.09
C THR A 44 -3.21 -2.30 -13.49
N ALA A 45 -2.70 -3.32 -14.17
CA ALA A 45 -1.36 -3.31 -14.73
C ALA A 45 -1.35 -2.57 -16.08
N PRO A 46 -0.69 -1.41 -16.21
CA PRO A 46 -0.64 -0.68 -17.47
C PRO A 46 -0.07 -1.54 -18.60
N GLY A 47 -0.73 -1.49 -19.78
CA GLY A 47 -0.30 -2.24 -20.95
C GLY A 47 -0.62 -3.73 -20.95
N SER A 48 -1.27 -4.27 -19.91
CA SER A 48 -1.78 -5.64 -19.86
C SER A 48 -2.84 -5.88 -20.94
N PRO A 49 -3.10 -7.15 -21.33
CA PRO A 49 -4.20 -7.47 -22.24
C PRO A 49 -5.55 -6.93 -21.77
N SER A 50 -5.84 -7.04 -20.47
CA SER A 50 -7.08 -6.52 -19.88
C SER A 50 -7.16 -4.99 -19.90
N ALA A 51 -6.08 -4.28 -19.62
CA ALA A 51 -6.04 -2.82 -19.72
C ALA A 51 -6.25 -2.33 -21.16
N ARG A 52 -5.72 -3.05 -22.14
CA ARG A 52 -5.96 -2.75 -23.57
C ARG A 52 -7.41 -3.03 -23.97
N ALA A 53 -8.00 -4.13 -23.47
CA ALA A 53 -9.42 -4.44 -23.68
C ALA A 53 -10.29 -3.30 -23.13
N GLU A 54 -10.07 -2.87 -21.91
CA GLU A 54 -10.81 -1.78 -21.26
C GLU A 54 -10.68 -0.45 -22.02
N ALA A 55 -9.46 -0.09 -22.46
CA ALA A 55 -9.24 1.12 -23.25
C ALA A 55 -9.99 1.10 -24.59
N LEU A 56 -10.13 -0.07 -25.23
CA LEU A 56 -10.93 -0.22 -26.45
C LEU A 56 -12.43 -0.13 -26.13
N LEU A 57 -12.89 -0.81 -25.06
CA LEU A 57 -14.30 -0.83 -24.66
C LEU A 57 -14.79 0.58 -24.32
N THR A 58 -14.06 1.30 -23.49
CA THR A 58 -14.44 2.66 -23.09
C THR A 58 -14.27 3.68 -24.20
N GLY A 59 -13.13 3.64 -24.92
CA GLY A 59 -12.78 4.67 -25.89
C GLY A 59 -13.37 4.50 -27.28
N ARG A 60 -13.68 3.27 -27.73
CA ARG A 60 -14.10 2.96 -29.11
C ARG A 60 -15.47 2.32 -29.22
N PHE A 61 -15.86 1.53 -28.23
CA PHE A 61 -17.18 0.88 -28.22
C PHE A 61 -18.18 1.65 -27.38
N HIS A 62 -17.73 2.61 -26.57
CA HIS A 62 -18.56 3.30 -25.56
C HIS A 62 -19.31 2.28 -24.69
N ALA A 63 -18.62 1.19 -24.37
CA ALA A 63 -19.07 0.03 -23.62
C ALA A 63 -18.16 -0.20 -22.39
N GLY A 64 -18.32 -1.30 -21.71
CA GLY A 64 -17.62 -1.61 -20.45
C GLY A 64 -18.52 -1.43 -19.24
N ALA A 65 -17.96 -1.63 -18.06
CA ALA A 65 -18.70 -1.45 -16.81
C ALA A 65 -19.19 0.00 -16.67
N PRO A 66 -20.47 0.23 -16.30
CA PRO A 66 -20.98 1.57 -16.10
C PRO A 66 -20.29 2.25 -14.89
N ASP A 67 -20.03 3.54 -15.01
CA ASP A 67 -19.40 4.33 -13.94
C ASP A 67 -20.32 4.47 -12.73
N VAL A 68 -21.61 4.68 -12.98
CA VAL A 68 -22.66 4.84 -11.96
C VAL A 68 -23.85 3.96 -12.32
N VAL A 69 -24.36 3.23 -11.32
CA VAL A 69 -25.55 2.40 -11.43
C VAL A 69 -26.57 2.87 -10.40
N LEU A 70 -27.76 3.20 -10.86
CA LEU A 70 -28.88 3.56 -9.99
C LEU A 70 -29.89 2.41 -9.94
N LEU A 71 -30.28 2.02 -8.74
CA LEU A 71 -31.36 1.10 -8.46
C LEU A 71 -32.57 1.94 -8.08
N ALA A 72 -33.53 2.04 -8.99
CA ALA A 72 -34.77 2.79 -8.79
C ALA A 72 -35.87 1.82 -8.39
N ARG A 73 -36.25 1.83 -7.10
CA ARG A 73 -37.26 0.93 -6.52
C ARG A 73 -38.59 1.63 -6.40
N ALA A 74 -39.64 1.00 -6.98
CA ALA A 74 -41.02 1.43 -6.87
C ALA A 74 -41.72 0.70 -5.70
N PRO A 75 -42.78 1.26 -5.10
CA PRO A 75 -43.58 0.60 -4.06
C PRO A 75 -44.21 -0.69 -4.56
N ASP A 76 -44.83 -0.66 -5.74
CA ASP A 76 -45.58 -1.79 -6.32
C ASP A 76 -44.82 -2.36 -7.54
N SER A 77 -44.78 -1.62 -8.64
CA SER A 77 -44.09 -2.02 -9.87
C SER A 77 -43.48 -0.83 -10.58
N VAL A 78 -42.30 -1.05 -11.20
CA VAL A 78 -41.63 -0.06 -12.06
C VAL A 78 -42.39 0.23 -13.36
N ASP A 79 -43.35 -0.63 -13.70
CA ASP A 79 -44.22 -0.48 -14.86
C ASP A 79 -45.46 0.38 -14.56
N ALA A 80 -45.74 0.66 -13.27
CA ALA A 80 -46.84 1.54 -12.89
C ALA A 80 -46.68 2.93 -13.54
N PRO A 81 -47.77 3.56 -14.03
CA PRO A 81 -47.68 4.83 -14.77
C PRO A 81 -46.91 5.92 -14.01
N GLY A 82 -47.08 6.04 -12.69
CA GLY A 82 -46.37 6.99 -11.84
C GLY A 82 -44.88 6.69 -11.70
N ALA A 83 -44.50 5.41 -11.55
CA ALA A 83 -43.12 4.98 -11.47
C ALA A 83 -42.40 5.16 -12.82
N ARG A 84 -43.07 4.85 -13.93
CA ARG A 84 -42.56 5.04 -15.30
C ARG A 84 -42.32 6.53 -15.59
N ALA A 85 -43.28 7.39 -15.27
CA ALA A 85 -43.11 8.83 -15.44
C ALA A 85 -41.93 9.40 -14.61
N ALA A 86 -41.80 8.97 -13.36
CA ALA A 86 -40.69 9.34 -12.48
C ALA A 86 -39.33 8.81 -13.00
N GLY A 87 -39.31 7.59 -13.54
CA GLY A 87 -38.13 6.98 -14.15
C GLY A 87 -37.66 7.72 -15.40
N LEU A 88 -38.58 8.09 -16.30
CA LEU A 88 -38.26 8.91 -17.47
C LEU A 88 -37.79 10.28 -17.09
N ALA A 89 -38.36 10.93 -16.07
CA ALA A 89 -37.90 12.20 -15.55
C ALA A 89 -36.50 12.09 -14.93
N LEU A 90 -36.18 11.01 -14.23
CA LEU A 90 -34.86 10.70 -13.70
C LEU A 90 -33.83 10.60 -14.83
N VAL A 91 -34.07 9.78 -15.84
CA VAL A 91 -33.21 9.63 -17.02
C VAL A 91 -32.99 10.98 -17.70
N GLY A 92 -34.06 11.76 -17.90
CA GLY A 92 -33.96 13.10 -18.51
C GLY A 92 -33.12 14.10 -17.68
N ARG A 93 -33.10 14.00 -16.36
CA ARG A 93 -32.18 14.79 -15.50
C ARG A 93 -30.73 14.34 -15.67
N LEU A 94 -30.47 13.02 -15.53
CA LEU A 94 -29.12 12.45 -15.64
C LEU A 94 -28.48 12.77 -17.00
N CYS A 95 -29.25 12.70 -18.07
CA CYS A 95 -28.78 13.03 -19.41
C CYS A 95 -28.35 14.50 -19.57
N ARG A 96 -28.89 15.42 -18.78
CA ARG A 96 -28.54 16.86 -18.84
C ARG A 96 -27.30 17.20 -18.05
N GLU A 97 -26.87 16.31 -17.16
CA GLU A 97 -25.69 16.56 -16.33
C GLU A 97 -24.40 16.64 -17.18
N PRO A 98 -23.56 17.64 -16.95
CA PRO A 98 -22.27 17.76 -17.63
C PRO A 98 -21.36 16.56 -17.28
N GLY A 99 -20.73 15.95 -18.31
CA GLY A 99 -19.85 14.81 -18.17
C GLY A 99 -20.56 13.44 -18.32
N VAL A 100 -21.88 13.40 -18.49
CA VAL A 100 -22.60 12.17 -18.85
C VAL A 100 -22.54 11.97 -20.37
N THR A 101 -22.00 10.80 -20.78
CA THR A 101 -21.89 10.42 -22.20
C THR A 101 -23.00 9.52 -22.68
N GLY A 102 -23.58 8.72 -21.79
CA GLY A 102 -24.69 7.83 -22.10
C GLY A 102 -25.41 7.37 -20.85
N VAL A 103 -26.68 7.05 -21.01
CA VAL A 103 -27.54 6.50 -19.98
C VAL A 103 -28.27 5.30 -20.58
N ASP A 104 -28.14 4.14 -19.96
CA ASP A 104 -28.89 2.93 -20.28
C ASP A 104 -29.94 2.70 -19.18
N SER A 105 -31.21 2.61 -19.54
CA SER A 105 -32.27 2.53 -18.55
C SER A 105 -33.33 1.52 -18.99
N TYR A 106 -33.93 0.85 -18.02
CA TYR A 106 -35.11 0.01 -18.26
C TYR A 106 -36.21 0.73 -19.05
N TRP A 107 -36.43 2.03 -18.79
CA TRP A 107 -37.55 2.78 -19.39
C TRP A 107 -37.25 3.36 -20.77
N THR A 108 -35.96 3.52 -21.14
CA THR A 108 -35.56 4.20 -22.40
C THR A 108 -34.66 3.34 -23.27
N GLY A 109 -34.07 2.25 -22.74
CA GLY A 109 -32.94 1.59 -23.38
C GLY A 109 -31.73 2.51 -23.42
N PRO A 110 -30.70 2.23 -24.24
CA PRO A 110 -29.48 3.03 -24.36
C PRO A 110 -29.76 4.38 -25.04
N VAL A 111 -29.44 5.47 -24.33
CA VAL A 111 -29.61 6.84 -24.84
C VAL A 111 -28.24 7.53 -24.80
N THR A 112 -27.77 8.01 -25.95
CA THR A 112 -26.57 8.84 -26.05
C THR A 112 -26.88 10.32 -25.78
N ARG A 113 -25.89 11.11 -25.36
CA ARG A 113 -26.05 12.53 -25.01
C ARG A 113 -26.77 13.38 -26.07
N GLY A 114 -26.60 13.06 -27.36
CA GLY A 114 -27.30 13.72 -28.45
C GLY A 114 -28.79 13.41 -28.52
N ALA A 115 -29.21 12.17 -28.19
CA ALA A 115 -30.60 11.71 -28.19
C ALA A 115 -31.36 12.13 -26.92
N CYS A 116 -30.66 12.45 -25.82
CA CYS A 116 -31.27 12.98 -24.59
C CYS A 116 -31.99 14.33 -24.77
N ARG A 117 -31.79 15.01 -25.89
CA ARG A 117 -32.42 16.31 -26.21
C ARG A 117 -33.84 16.19 -26.79
N THR A 118 -34.29 15.02 -27.20
CA THR A 118 -35.61 14.83 -27.79
C THR A 118 -36.52 14.09 -26.80
N PRO A 119 -37.41 14.77 -26.06
CA PRO A 119 -38.46 14.12 -25.30
C PRO A 119 -39.42 13.47 -26.29
N GLY A 120 -39.40 12.14 -26.40
CA GLY A 120 -40.35 11.45 -27.26
C GLY A 120 -39.78 10.36 -28.16
N ALA A 121 -38.48 10.13 -28.22
CA ALA A 121 -37.93 8.94 -28.83
C ALA A 121 -38.36 7.72 -27.96
N ARG A 122 -39.50 7.17 -28.26
CA ARG A 122 -39.98 5.90 -27.70
C ARG A 122 -39.00 4.82 -28.15
N SER A 123 -38.13 4.41 -27.27
CA SER A 123 -37.54 3.08 -27.37
C SER A 123 -38.66 2.12 -26.94
N SER A 124 -39.20 1.39 -27.87
CA SER A 124 -40.26 0.41 -27.64
C SER A 124 -39.77 -0.88 -26.97
N VAL A 125 -38.59 -0.89 -26.40
CA VAL A 125 -37.97 -2.10 -25.88
C VAL A 125 -37.52 -1.87 -24.45
N ASP A 126 -38.38 -2.32 -23.53
CA ASP A 126 -37.99 -2.54 -22.13
C ASP A 126 -36.90 -3.63 -22.11
N ASP A 127 -35.66 -3.27 -21.76
CA ASP A 127 -34.61 -4.26 -21.61
C ASP A 127 -34.88 -5.05 -20.32
N ALA A 128 -35.50 -6.24 -20.48
CA ALA A 128 -35.89 -7.10 -19.37
C ALA A 128 -34.74 -7.45 -18.43
N ALA A 129 -33.49 -7.34 -18.91
CA ALA A 129 -32.28 -7.52 -18.09
C ALA A 129 -32.06 -6.38 -17.09
N LEU A 130 -32.65 -5.20 -17.31
CA LEU A 130 -32.54 -4.04 -16.41
C LEU A 130 -33.73 -3.93 -15.44
N ARG A 131 -34.58 -4.97 -15.35
CA ARG A 131 -35.69 -5.09 -14.41
C ARG A 131 -35.47 -6.28 -13.48
N SER A 132 -35.73 -6.08 -12.19
CA SER A 132 -35.68 -7.18 -11.21
C SER A 132 -36.81 -8.19 -11.46
N ALA A 133 -36.61 -9.44 -11.04
CA ALA A 133 -37.61 -10.51 -11.21
C ALA A 133 -38.96 -10.19 -10.54
N ASP A 134 -38.94 -9.43 -9.42
CA ASP A 134 -40.14 -8.97 -8.71
C ASP A 134 -40.81 -7.73 -9.34
N ALA A 135 -40.28 -7.23 -10.45
CA ALA A 135 -40.70 -6.03 -11.14
C ALA A 135 -40.75 -4.75 -10.30
N ARG A 136 -40.08 -4.73 -9.14
CA ARG A 136 -40.07 -3.57 -8.22
C ARG A 136 -38.86 -2.68 -8.38
N THR A 137 -37.74 -3.16 -8.95
CA THR A 137 -36.52 -2.40 -9.13
C THR A 137 -36.14 -2.33 -10.61
N ALA A 138 -35.88 -1.13 -11.08
CA ALA A 138 -35.33 -0.87 -12.42
C ALA A 138 -33.92 -0.30 -12.30
N LEU A 139 -33.05 -0.66 -13.23
CA LEU A 139 -31.69 -0.15 -13.30
C LEU A 139 -31.58 1.01 -14.29
N VAL A 140 -30.73 1.96 -13.90
CA VAL A 140 -30.25 3.04 -14.76
C VAL A 140 -28.74 3.05 -14.67
N ALA A 141 -28.08 2.70 -15.76
CA ALA A 141 -26.62 2.68 -15.87
C ALA A 141 -26.13 3.96 -16.57
N VAL A 142 -25.21 4.69 -15.95
CA VAL A 142 -24.69 5.96 -16.44
C VAL A 142 -23.23 5.81 -16.77
N ARG A 143 -22.82 6.27 -17.95
CA ARG A 143 -21.42 6.39 -18.36
C ARG A 143 -20.97 7.83 -18.32
N LEU A 144 -19.77 8.06 -17.79
CA LEU A 144 -19.19 9.37 -17.62
C LEU A 144 -18.07 9.62 -18.65
N GLU A 145 -17.81 10.88 -18.91
CA GLU A 145 -16.73 11.32 -19.79
C GLU A 145 -15.39 11.30 -19.04
N GLY A 146 -14.40 10.57 -19.56
CA GLY A 146 -13.06 10.47 -18.98
C GLY A 146 -13.02 9.57 -17.74
N GLY A 147 -11.80 9.31 -17.26
CA GLY A 147 -11.56 8.52 -16.04
C GLY A 147 -11.08 9.39 -14.87
N GLY A 148 -10.87 8.75 -13.71
CA GLY A 148 -10.23 9.37 -12.55
C GLY A 148 -10.92 10.65 -12.06
N ARG A 149 -10.24 11.80 -12.17
CA ARG A 149 -10.72 13.09 -11.64
C ARG A 149 -11.98 13.63 -12.32
N ALA A 150 -12.10 13.43 -13.64
CA ALA A 150 -13.27 13.93 -14.40
C ALA A 150 -14.54 13.15 -14.00
N ALA A 151 -14.44 11.84 -13.92
CA ALA A 151 -15.53 10.96 -13.46
C ALA A 151 -15.96 11.31 -12.03
N ARG A 152 -15.00 11.56 -11.12
CA ARG A 152 -15.28 11.98 -9.75
C ARG A 152 -16.09 13.28 -9.69
N ALA A 153 -15.63 14.33 -10.39
CA ALA A 153 -16.33 15.60 -10.41
C ALA A 153 -17.74 15.49 -11.03
N ALA A 154 -17.92 14.57 -11.99
CA ALA A 154 -19.22 14.26 -12.55
C ALA A 154 -20.12 13.52 -11.53
N VAL A 155 -19.59 12.55 -10.79
CA VAL A 155 -20.33 11.84 -9.72
C VAL A 155 -20.80 12.82 -8.64
N GLU A 156 -19.96 13.79 -8.22
CA GLU A 156 -20.33 14.78 -7.21
C GLU A 156 -21.53 15.64 -7.61
N ARG A 157 -21.63 16.01 -8.89
CA ARG A 157 -22.77 16.74 -9.42
C ARG A 157 -23.99 15.84 -9.63
N LEU A 158 -23.76 14.61 -10.07
CA LEU A 158 -24.81 13.66 -10.42
C LEU A 158 -25.55 13.10 -9.20
N LEU A 159 -24.84 12.85 -8.07
CA LEU A 159 -25.45 12.26 -6.88
C LEU A 159 -26.65 13.04 -6.34
N PRO A 160 -26.60 14.38 -6.17
CA PRO A 160 -27.76 15.15 -5.74
C PRO A 160 -28.92 15.07 -6.73
N ALA A 161 -28.63 15.14 -8.04
CA ALA A 161 -29.64 15.03 -9.09
C ALA A 161 -30.28 13.62 -9.17
N ALA A 162 -29.50 12.59 -8.85
CA ALA A 162 -29.95 11.19 -8.82
C ALA A 162 -30.82 10.88 -7.62
N THR A 163 -30.46 11.39 -6.42
CA THR A 163 -31.15 11.10 -5.16
C THR A 163 -32.34 12.02 -4.87
N ALA A 164 -32.34 13.24 -5.44
CA ALA A 164 -33.47 14.17 -5.33
C ALA A 164 -34.65 13.74 -6.23
N SER A 165 -35.21 12.55 -6.04
CA SER A 165 -36.35 12.09 -6.82
C SER A 165 -37.65 12.57 -6.19
N PRO A 166 -38.38 13.54 -6.79
CA PRO A 166 -39.75 13.77 -6.48
C PRO A 166 -40.57 12.64 -7.09
N GLY A 167 -41.23 11.81 -6.28
CA GLY A 167 -42.10 10.74 -6.79
C GLY A 167 -42.02 9.43 -6.02
N PRO A 168 -42.66 8.38 -6.50
CA PRO A 168 -42.74 7.10 -5.80
C PRO A 168 -41.45 6.28 -5.80
N LEU A 169 -40.40 6.70 -6.56
CA LEU A 169 -39.16 5.96 -6.67
C LEU A 169 -38.18 6.26 -5.53
N ARG A 170 -37.68 5.22 -4.89
CA ARG A 170 -36.50 5.30 -4.02
C ARG A 170 -35.26 4.92 -4.82
N VAL A 171 -34.31 5.84 -4.91
CA VAL A 171 -33.09 5.63 -5.71
C VAL A 171 -31.91 5.37 -4.78
N GLN A 172 -31.26 4.23 -4.99
CA GLN A 172 -29.93 3.91 -4.42
C GLN A 172 -28.91 3.99 -5.54
N VAL A 173 -27.66 4.36 -5.17
CA VAL A 173 -26.61 4.61 -6.15
C VAL A 173 -25.40 3.76 -5.83
N THR A 174 -24.86 3.09 -6.85
CA THR A 174 -23.61 2.33 -6.79
C THR A 174 -22.85 2.46 -8.13
N GLY A 175 -21.86 1.64 -8.38
CA GLY A 175 -20.97 1.67 -9.54
C GLY A 175 -19.57 2.04 -9.14
N HIS A 176 -18.60 1.71 -9.97
CA HIS A 176 -17.18 1.79 -9.57
C HIS A 176 -16.76 3.23 -9.24
N ALA A 177 -17.21 4.24 -9.97
CA ALA A 177 -16.88 5.64 -9.68
C ALA A 177 -17.49 6.15 -8.36
N VAL A 178 -18.65 5.61 -7.97
CA VAL A 178 -19.29 5.90 -6.68
C VAL A 178 -18.56 5.22 -5.54
N LEU A 179 -18.15 3.95 -5.73
CA LEU A 179 -17.36 3.21 -4.75
C LEU A 179 -15.97 3.81 -4.54
N ASP A 180 -15.30 4.24 -5.61
CA ASP A 180 -14.02 4.95 -5.52
C ASP A 180 -14.14 6.25 -4.72
N ARG A 181 -15.20 7.04 -4.98
CA ARG A 181 -15.49 8.25 -4.20
C ARG A 181 -15.82 7.96 -2.74
N ALA A 182 -16.58 6.88 -2.48
CA ALA A 182 -16.86 6.45 -1.12
C ALA A 182 -15.56 6.05 -0.39
N LEU A 183 -14.70 5.27 -1.06
CA LEU A 183 -13.40 4.85 -0.54
C LEU A 183 -12.51 6.05 -0.17
N GLU A 184 -12.48 7.09 -1.00
CA GLU A 184 -11.74 8.34 -0.71
C GLU A 184 -12.32 9.04 0.51
N ARG A 185 -13.64 9.23 0.56
CA ARG A 185 -14.32 9.89 1.66
C ARG A 185 -14.10 9.16 2.99
N TYR A 186 -14.18 7.82 3.00
CA TYR A 186 -13.87 7.02 4.18
C TYR A 186 -12.38 7.09 4.53
N SER A 187 -11.49 7.05 3.55
CA SER A 187 -10.03 7.18 3.77
C SER A 187 -9.64 8.53 4.35
N GLU A 188 -10.27 9.63 3.92
CA GLU A 188 -10.05 10.97 4.50
C GLU A 188 -10.55 11.05 5.94
N ARG A 189 -11.73 10.48 6.24
CA ARG A 189 -12.25 10.39 7.61
C ARG A 189 -11.36 9.54 8.50
N ASP A 190 -10.89 8.40 8.01
CA ASP A 190 -9.98 7.51 8.70
C ASP A 190 -8.66 8.20 8.99
N LEU A 191 -8.13 9.01 8.06
CA LEU A 191 -6.92 9.79 8.28
C LEU A 191 -7.10 10.79 9.42
N LEU A 192 -8.17 11.60 9.39
CA LEU A 192 -8.48 12.57 10.45
C LEU A 192 -8.67 11.87 11.80
N ARG A 193 -9.43 10.78 11.84
CA ARG A 193 -9.64 9.99 13.05
C ARG A 193 -8.33 9.42 13.60
N THR A 194 -7.49 8.90 12.71
CA THR A 194 -6.16 8.39 13.07
C THR A 194 -5.30 9.49 13.68
N GLU A 195 -5.26 10.68 13.08
CA GLU A 195 -4.48 11.81 13.60
C GLU A 195 -4.98 12.28 14.97
N VAL A 196 -6.30 12.41 15.13
CA VAL A 196 -6.92 12.80 16.41
C VAL A 196 -6.62 11.81 17.53
N LEU A 197 -6.49 10.52 17.24
CA LEU A 197 -6.15 9.48 18.21
C LEU A 197 -4.64 9.32 18.39
N ALA A 198 -3.88 9.28 17.29
CA ALA A 198 -2.45 9.01 17.32
C ALA A 198 -1.64 10.15 17.94
N VAL A 199 -1.94 11.42 17.60
CA VAL A 199 -1.13 12.56 18.06
C VAL A 199 -1.20 12.72 19.58
N PRO A 200 -2.37 12.73 20.24
CA PRO A 200 -2.43 12.79 21.71
C PRO A 200 -1.81 11.55 22.38
N ALA A 201 -2.09 10.33 21.85
CA ALA A 201 -1.54 9.10 22.42
C ALA A 201 -0.01 9.07 22.35
N THR A 202 0.56 9.44 21.20
CA THR A 202 2.01 9.54 21.03
C THR A 202 2.61 10.67 21.87
N LEU A 203 1.95 11.82 22.00
CA LEU A 203 2.41 12.91 22.87
C LEU A 203 2.46 12.46 24.33
N LEU A 204 1.43 11.78 24.83
CA LEU A 204 1.40 11.24 26.18
C LEU A 204 2.51 10.19 26.40
N LEU A 205 2.70 9.28 25.47
CA LEU A 205 3.78 8.30 25.52
C LEU A 205 5.16 8.97 25.46
N LEU A 206 5.35 9.96 24.56
CA LEU A 206 6.58 10.74 24.48
C LEU A 206 6.85 11.52 25.78
N LEU A 207 5.80 12.11 26.35
CA LEU A 207 5.89 12.79 27.65
C LEU A 207 6.29 11.80 28.75
N PHE A 208 5.73 10.60 28.73
CA PHE A 208 6.14 9.52 29.64
C PHE A 208 7.57 9.06 29.38
N VAL A 209 8.01 8.88 28.11
CA VAL A 209 9.37 8.44 27.77
C VAL A 209 10.42 9.50 28.05
N PHE A 210 10.17 10.74 27.67
CA PHE A 210 11.14 11.83 27.84
C PHE A 210 11.02 12.56 29.20
N GLY A 211 9.84 12.59 29.80
CA GLY A 211 9.56 13.30 31.05
C GLY A 211 9.48 14.81 30.95
N SER A 212 9.79 15.38 29.78
CA SER A 212 9.79 16.81 29.54
C SER A 212 8.89 17.17 28.36
N PRO A 213 7.98 18.15 28.48
CA PRO A 213 7.12 18.57 27.38
C PRO A 213 7.90 19.04 26.16
N ALA A 214 8.96 19.82 26.36
CA ALA A 214 9.80 20.30 25.28
C ALA A 214 10.49 19.16 24.51
N ALA A 215 10.93 18.10 25.21
CA ALA A 215 11.51 16.93 24.58
C ALA A 215 10.44 16.08 23.86
N ALA A 216 9.22 16.03 24.39
CA ALA A 216 8.09 15.29 23.80
C ALA A 216 7.55 15.98 22.53
N CYS A 217 7.50 17.31 22.48
CA CYS A 217 7.06 18.04 21.29
C CYS A 217 8.06 18.00 20.12
N LEU A 218 9.36 17.73 20.39
CA LEU A 218 10.39 17.76 19.36
C LEU A 218 10.20 16.69 18.26
N PRO A 219 9.95 15.41 18.57
CA PRO A 219 9.64 14.41 17.56
C PRO A 219 8.39 14.73 16.72
N LEU A 220 7.35 15.31 17.35
CA LEU A 220 6.14 15.73 16.65
C LEU A 220 6.42 16.88 15.67
N ALA A 221 7.27 17.84 16.05
CA ALA A 221 7.70 18.91 15.16
C ALA A 221 8.49 18.37 13.95
N VAL A 222 9.39 17.40 14.18
CA VAL A 222 10.12 16.70 13.11
C VAL A 222 9.14 15.97 12.19
N GLY A 223 8.15 15.27 12.76
CA GLY A 223 7.09 14.58 12.02
C GLY A 223 6.26 15.54 11.17
N ALA A 224 5.85 16.68 11.74
CA ALA A 224 5.08 17.69 11.02
C ALA A 224 5.84 18.22 9.79
N VAL A 225 7.15 18.51 9.91
CA VAL A 225 7.98 18.94 8.77
C VAL A 225 8.09 17.82 7.72
N ALA A 226 8.26 16.57 8.14
CA ALA A 226 8.38 15.43 7.24
C ALA A 226 7.07 15.17 6.47
N VAL A 227 5.94 15.17 7.17
CA VAL A 227 4.62 14.93 6.59
C VAL A 227 4.23 16.06 5.63
N THR A 228 4.29 17.33 6.08
CA THR A 228 3.95 18.48 5.22
C THR A 228 4.87 18.58 4.00
N GLY A 229 6.17 18.32 4.18
CA GLY A 229 7.13 18.25 3.08
C GLY A 229 6.78 17.15 2.08
N THR A 230 6.35 15.98 2.55
CA THR A 230 5.92 14.88 1.68
C THR A 230 4.64 15.22 0.93
N LEU A 231 3.66 15.86 1.59
CA LEU A 231 2.44 16.32 0.92
C LEU A 231 2.75 17.30 -0.22
N ALA A 232 3.71 18.21 -0.03
CA ALA A 232 4.18 19.09 -1.09
C ALA A 232 4.83 18.32 -2.25
N VAL A 233 5.67 17.31 -1.96
CA VAL A 233 6.26 16.43 -2.98
C VAL A 233 5.17 15.69 -3.76
N LEU A 234 4.21 15.07 -3.06
CA LEU A 234 3.09 14.37 -3.69
C LEU A 234 2.26 15.31 -4.57
N ARG A 235 2.05 16.55 -4.12
CA ARG A 235 1.34 17.57 -4.88
C ARG A 235 2.03 17.92 -6.20
N VAL A 236 3.36 17.98 -6.22
CA VAL A 236 4.15 18.16 -7.43
C VAL A 236 4.08 16.92 -8.31
N LEU A 237 4.20 15.73 -7.72
CA LEU A 237 4.13 14.46 -8.47
C LEU A 237 2.78 14.26 -9.16
N THR A 238 1.66 14.75 -8.57
CA THR A 238 0.33 14.68 -9.24
C THR A 238 0.23 15.48 -10.53
N ALA A 239 1.21 16.32 -10.85
CA ALA A 239 1.27 17.02 -12.15
C ALA A 239 1.87 16.13 -13.26
N VAL A 240 2.64 15.09 -12.90
CA VAL A 240 3.40 14.23 -13.82
C VAL A 240 2.87 12.80 -13.87
N THR A 241 2.33 12.30 -12.75
CA THR A 241 1.85 10.92 -12.63
C THR A 241 0.62 10.83 -11.75
N GLU A 242 -0.16 9.78 -11.93
CA GLU A 242 -1.24 9.45 -10.99
C GLU A 242 -0.66 8.95 -9.67
N VAL A 243 -1.19 9.49 -8.57
CA VAL A 243 -0.81 9.12 -7.20
C VAL A 243 -2.04 8.62 -6.47
N SER A 244 -1.91 7.46 -5.82
CA SER A 244 -3.00 6.83 -5.08
C SER A 244 -3.31 7.55 -3.77
N THR A 245 -4.59 7.62 -3.39
CA THR A 245 -5.06 8.16 -2.11
C THR A 245 -4.44 7.46 -0.90
N PHE A 246 -4.14 6.16 -0.99
CA PHE A 246 -3.47 5.40 0.07
C PHE A 246 -2.06 5.90 0.40
N ALA A 247 -1.43 6.68 -0.48
CA ALA A 247 -0.14 7.30 -0.22
C ALA A 247 -0.19 8.29 0.96
N LEU A 248 -1.35 8.92 1.23
CA LEU A 248 -1.53 9.79 2.40
C LEU A 248 -1.44 9.03 3.71
N ASN A 249 -2.11 7.88 3.80
CA ASN A 249 -2.10 7.05 5.02
C ASN A 249 -0.68 6.57 5.36
N ILE A 250 0.09 6.14 4.35
CA ILE A 250 1.50 5.77 4.55
C ILE A 250 2.34 6.98 4.96
N THR A 251 2.15 8.12 4.31
CA THR A 251 2.89 9.35 4.64
C THR A 251 2.67 9.74 6.10
N ALA A 252 1.43 9.76 6.57
CA ALA A 252 1.11 10.12 7.95
C ALA A 252 1.68 9.08 8.95
N ALA A 253 1.37 7.80 8.76
CA ALA A 253 1.75 6.75 9.69
C ALA A 253 3.28 6.54 9.76
N VAL A 254 3.92 6.36 8.61
CA VAL A 254 5.37 6.10 8.53
C VAL A 254 6.17 7.36 8.88
N GLY A 255 5.71 8.52 8.42
CA GLY A 255 6.36 9.81 8.70
C GLY A 255 6.41 10.11 10.18
N LEU A 256 5.29 9.97 10.87
CA LEU A 256 5.22 10.19 12.32
C LEU A 256 6.06 9.14 13.08
N ALA A 257 5.94 7.86 12.74
CA ALA A 257 6.67 6.77 13.38
C ALA A 257 8.19 6.96 13.29
N LEU A 258 8.73 7.19 12.08
CA LEU A 258 10.18 7.34 11.87
C LEU A 258 10.72 8.67 12.42
N ALA A 259 9.94 9.75 12.35
CA ALA A 259 10.32 11.02 12.96
C ALA A 259 10.51 10.87 14.48
N ILE A 260 9.61 10.11 15.12
CA ILE A 260 9.71 9.78 16.55
C ILE A 260 10.96 8.97 16.83
N ASP A 261 11.20 7.90 16.07
CA ASP A 261 12.33 6.99 16.27
C ASP A 261 13.69 7.68 16.10
N TYR A 262 13.85 8.45 15.03
CA TYR A 262 15.08 9.18 14.77
C TYR A 262 15.35 10.25 15.83
N SER A 263 14.32 10.96 16.25
CA SER A 263 14.41 11.96 17.30
C SER A 263 14.71 11.34 18.66
N LEU A 264 14.01 10.25 19.01
CA LEU A 264 14.23 9.50 20.26
C LEU A 264 15.67 9.05 20.39
N TYR A 265 16.23 8.51 19.28
CA TYR A 265 17.58 8.00 19.28
C TYR A 265 18.64 9.11 19.47
N LEU A 266 18.47 10.24 18.78
CA LEU A 266 19.36 11.39 18.92
C LEU A 266 19.30 12.01 20.33
N VAL A 267 18.09 12.18 20.88
CA VAL A 267 17.89 12.74 22.23
C VAL A 267 18.42 11.79 23.32
N ALA A 268 18.20 10.48 23.16
CA ALA A 268 18.72 9.49 24.10
C ALA A 268 20.24 9.52 24.14
N ARG A 269 20.91 9.59 22.98
CA ARG A 269 22.37 9.67 22.90
C ARG A 269 22.90 10.97 23.49
N TYR A 270 22.25 12.10 23.20
CA TYR A 270 22.59 13.38 23.82
C TYR A 270 22.54 13.29 25.36
N ARG A 271 21.48 12.67 25.91
CA ARG A 271 21.37 12.48 27.36
C ARG A 271 22.46 11.56 27.95
N GLU A 272 22.86 10.54 27.22
CA GLU A 272 23.99 9.67 27.61
C GLU A 272 25.29 10.45 27.68
N GLU A 273 25.59 11.31 26.70
CA GLU A 273 26.83 12.10 26.65
C GLU A 273 26.84 13.21 27.74
N THR A 274 25.70 13.86 27.96
CA THR A 274 25.59 14.86 29.05
C THR A 274 25.68 14.23 30.43
N ALA A 275 25.12 13.01 30.61
CA ALA A 275 25.30 12.28 31.87
C ALA A 275 26.72 11.79 32.09
N ALA A 276 27.53 11.64 31.05
CA ALA A 276 28.94 11.35 31.11
C ALA A 276 29.81 12.60 31.39
N GLY A 277 29.18 13.79 31.57
CA GLY A 277 29.87 15.03 31.93
C GLY A 277 30.31 15.91 30.76
N GLN A 278 29.94 15.59 29.52
CA GLN A 278 30.24 16.43 28.36
C GLN A 278 29.45 17.75 28.39
N ALA A 279 30.07 18.81 27.88
CA ALA A 279 29.38 20.09 27.68
C ALA A 279 28.20 19.92 26.66
N PRO A 280 27.10 20.65 26.80
CA PRO A 280 25.92 20.48 25.93
C PRO A 280 26.21 20.53 24.42
N GLU A 281 27.11 21.41 23.99
CA GLU A 281 27.46 21.53 22.57
C GLU A 281 28.31 20.36 22.07
N GLU A 282 29.24 19.85 22.89
CA GLU A 282 30.02 18.66 22.60
C GLU A 282 29.17 17.42 22.57
N ALA A 283 28.23 17.27 23.53
CA ALA A 283 27.29 16.19 23.60
C ALA A 283 26.38 16.15 22.36
N VAL A 284 25.94 17.31 21.83
CA VAL A 284 25.17 17.38 20.57
C VAL A 284 26.00 16.89 19.37
N GLN A 285 27.28 17.32 19.30
CA GLN A 285 28.16 16.90 18.20
C GLN A 285 28.48 15.41 18.28
N ALA A 286 28.73 14.88 19.47
CA ALA A 286 28.97 13.45 19.71
C ALA A 286 27.70 12.61 19.35
N ALA A 287 26.51 13.06 19.76
CA ALA A 287 25.28 12.41 19.42
C ALA A 287 25.02 12.40 17.90
N ALA A 288 25.23 13.51 17.21
CA ALA A 288 25.09 13.59 15.76
C ALA A 288 26.13 12.75 15.01
N GLY A 289 27.37 12.67 15.52
CA GLY A 289 28.43 11.85 14.92
C GLY A 289 28.20 10.34 15.06
N THR A 290 27.57 9.90 16.13
CA THR A 290 27.30 8.47 16.44
C THR A 290 25.90 8.06 16.09
N ALA A 291 24.89 8.57 16.80
CA ALA A 291 23.49 8.28 16.58
C ALA A 291 23.01 8.77 15.20
N GLY A 292 23.44 9.96 14.77
CA GLY A 292 23.10 10.47 13.44
C GLY A 292 23.57 9.58 12.29
N ARG A 293 24.74 8.91 12.42
CA ARG A 293 25.19 7.93 11.44
C ARG A 293 24.25 6.71 11.38
N THR A 294 23.76 6.26 12.52
CA THR A 294 22.81 5.17 12.58
C THR A 294 21.48 5.56 11.95
N VAL A 295 20.98 6.79 12.19
CA VAL A 295 19.76 7.33 11.56
C VAL A 295 19.90 7.36 10.03
N VAL A 296 21.05 7.80 9.49
CA VAL A 296 21.25 7.80 8.03
C VAL A 296 21.21 6.39 7.44
N VAL A 297 21.89 5.43 8.09
CA VAL A 297 21.91 4.03 7.61
C VAL A 297 20.53 3.40 7.69
N SER A 298 19.80 3.65 8.78
CA SER A 298 18.43 3.21 8.97
C SER A 298 17.49 3.80 7.92
N ALA A 299 17.52 5.13 7.75
CA ALA A 299 16.70 5.79 6.72
C ALA A 299 17.02 5.27 5.31
N ALA A 300 18.28 5.01 5.01
CA ALA A 300 18.67 4.40 3.74
C ALA A 300 18.11 2.98 3.59
N ALA A 301 18.12 2.17 4.65
CA ALA A 301 17.58 0.81 4.62
C ALA A 301 16.07 0.80 4.34
N VAL A 302 15.32 1.63 5.06
CA VAL A 302 13.86 1.77 4.86
C VAL A 302 13.55 2.33 3.48
N ALA A 303 14.25 3.39 3.05
CA ALA A 303 14.06 4.00 1.73
C ALA A 303 14.37 3.01 0.60
N LEU A 304 15.45 2.23 0.69
CA LEU A 304 15.78 1.19 -0.29
C LEU A 304 14.72 0.08 -0.33
N GLY A 305 14.21 -0.34 0.83
CA GLY A 305 13.10 -1.29 0.90
C GLY A 305 11.86 -0.78 0.18
N LEU A 306 11.43 0.46 0.46
CA LEU A 306 10.27 1.07 -0.18
C LEU A 306 10.50 1.38 -1.67
N LEU A 307 11.73 1.71 -2.06
CA LEU A 307 12.09 1.97 -3.46
C LEU A 307 11.88 0.73 -4.34
N THR A 308 11.99 -0.50 -3.79
CA THR A 308 11.73 -1.73 -4.56
C THR A 308 10.30 -1.84 -5.06
N LEU A 309 9.33 -1.15 -4.43
CA LEU A 309 7.95 -1.07 -4.92
C LEU A 309 7.86 -0.43 -6.32
N THR A 310 8.84 0.39 -6.73
CA THR A 310 8.86 0.99 -8.09
C THR A 310 9.12 -0.03 -9.19
N LEU A 311 9.65 -1.21 -8.87
CA LEU A 311 9.85 -2.31 -9.82
C LEU A 311 8.52 -2.90 -10.34
N PHE A 312 7.44 -2.71 -9.59
CA PHE A 312 6.12 -3.11 -10.01
C PHE A 312 5.47 -2.02 -10.87
N PRO A 313 4.80 -2.37 -11.98
CA PRO A 313 4.19 -1.37 -12.86
C PRO A 313 2.86 -0.81 -12.33
N LEU A 314 2.31 -1.33 -11.23
CA LEU A 314 1.05 -0.85 -10.67
C LEU A 314 1.21 0.55 -10.06
N HIS A 315 0.33 1.48 -10.44
CA HIS A 315 0.39 2.86 -9.97
C HIS A 315 0.27 2.98 -8.44
N ILE A 316 -0.54 2.13 -7.79
CA ILE A 316 -0.68 2.11 -6.34
C ILE A 316 0.65 1.82 -5.64
N LEU A 317 1.42 0.82 -6.11
CA LEU A 317 2.70 0.44 -5.51
C LEU A 317 3.78 1.52 -5.71
N ARG A 318 3.83 2.12 -6.91
CA ARG A 318 4.73 3.25 -7.19
C ARG A 318 4.40 4.47 -6.35
N SER A 319 3.12 4.77 -6.17
CA SER A 319 2.66 5.86 -5.31
C SER A 319 3.10 5.68 -3.86
N MET A 320 3.00 4.43 -3.35
CA MET A 320 3.50 4.08 -2.03
C MET A 320 5.01 4.23 -1.90
N ALA A 321 5.76 3.87 -2.96
CA ALA A 321 7.21 4.08 -3.00
C ALA A 321 7.56 5.57 -2.92
N TYR A 322 6.92 6.40 -3.74
CA TYR A 322 7.20 7.83 -3.78
C TYR A 322 6.88 8.52 -2.44
N ALA A 323 5.72 8.21 -1.86
CA ALA A 323 5.32 8.73 -0.56
C ALA A 323 6.26 8.25 0.55
N GLY A 324 6.51 6.95 0.61
CA GLY A 324 7.32 6.33 1.65
C GLY A 324 8.78 6.78 1.60
N VAL A 325 9.42 6.77 0.43
CA VAL A 325 10.81 7.23 0.28
C VAL A 325 10.92 8.71 0.64
N SER A 326 9.98 9.54 0.16
CA SER A 326 9.99 10.98 0.45
C SER A 326 9.87 11.26 1.94
N VAL A 327 8.92 10.61 2.63
CA VAL A 327 8.70 10.84 4.06
C VAL A 327 9.87 10.33 4.91
N VAL A 328 10.48 9.20 4.55
CA VAL A 328 11.66 8.65 5.24
C VAL A 328 12.85 9.60 5.15
N LEU A 329 13.14 10.08 3.93
CA LEU A 329 14.26 10.99 3.72
C LEU A 329 14.05 12.35 4.39
N LEU A 330 12.81 12.88 4.32
CA LEU A 330 12.46 14.13 4.97
C LEU A 330 12.46 14.00 6.51
N ALA A 331 12.00 12.89 7.07
CA ALA A 331 12.06 12.62 8.50
C ALA A 331 13.52 12.54 9.00
N ALA A 332 14.38 11.83 8.28
CA ALA A 332 15.79 11.74 8.62
C ALA A 332 16.51 13.10 8.52
N ALA A 333 16.29 13.83 7.42
CA ALA A 333 16.87 15.15 7.22
C ALA A 333 16.41 16.14 8.29
N SER A 334 15.10 16.15 8.59
CA SER A 334 14.51 16.99 9.63
C SER A 334 15.04 16.63 11.02
N ALA A 335 15.13 15.34 11.36
CA ALA A 335 15.68 14.91 12.63
C ALA A 335 17.16 15.33 12.79
N LEU A 336 17.97 15.16 11.75
CA LEU A 336 19.40 15.51 11.77
C LEU A 336 19.68 17.02 11.82
N LEU A 337 18.73 17.86 11.43
CA LEU A 337 18.83 19.32 11.48
C LEU A 337 18.13 19.92 12.71
N LEU A 338 16.87 19.55 12.94
CA LEU A 338 16.04 20.17 13.97
C LEU A 338 16.43 19.70 15.37
N VAL A 339 16.73 18.40 15.55
CA VAL A 339 17.03 17.87 16.88
C VAL A 339 18.32 18.51 17.42
N PRO A 340 19.48 18.55 16.70
CA PRO A 340 20.66 19.26 17.16
C PRO A 340 20.44 20.75 17.42
N ALA A 341 19.69 21.43 16.56
CA ALA A 341 19.37 22.85 16.73
C ALA A 341 18.53 23.11 17.99
N ALA A 342 17.52 22.27 18.25
CA ALA A 342 16.67 22.39 19.44
C ALA A 342 17.43 22.05 20.71
N LEU A 343 18.25 21.00 20.73
CA LEU A 343 19.06 20.59 21.88
C LEU A 343 20.07 21.68 22.26
N SER A 344 20.69 22.34 21.28
CA SER A 344 21.63 23.45 21.57
C SER A 344 20.92 24.71 22.05
N ARG A 345 19.70 24.99 21.56
CA ARG A 345 18.96 26.22 21.89
C ARG A 345 18.19 26.15 23.21
N PHE A 346 17.68 24.94 23.56
CA PHE A 346 16.84 24.71 24.73
C PHE A 346 17.35 23.59 25.64
N PRO A 347 18.65 23.59 26.03
CA PRO A 347 19.25 22.47 26.76
C PRO A 347 18.59 22.28 28.14
N ARG A 348 18.18 23.41 28.79
CA ARG A 348 17.53 23.37 30.10
C ARG A 348 16.10 22.86 30.05
N ALA A 349 15.33 23.20 29.01
CA ALA A 349 13.94 22.75 28.84
C ALA A 349 13.86 21.26 28.49
N ILE A 350 14.84 20.75 27.76
CA ILE A 350 14.91 19.34 27.33
C ILE A 350 15.56 18.46 28.41
N GLY A 351 16.51 19.03 29.20
CA GLY A 351 17.24 18.30 30.24
C GLY A 351 16.66 18.37 31.64
N ARG A 352 15.81 19.40 31.96
CA ARG A 352 15.25 19.62 33.27
C ARG A 352 13.74 19.32 33.28
N GLY A 353 13.27 18.69 34.36
CA GLY A 353 11.85 18.47 34.64
C GLY A 353 11.35 17.11 34.17
N ASP A 354 11.80 16.03 34.84
CA ASP A 354 11.15 14.74 34.68
C ASP A 354 9.86 14.73 35.50
N LEU A 355 8.72 15.03 34.83
CA LEU A 355 7.37 15.04 35.42
C LEU A 355 6.98 13.69 36.02
N PHE A 356 7.57 12.61 35.51
CA PHE A 356 7.26 11.22 35.89
C PHE A 356 8.39 10.53 36.64
N ALA A 357 9.39 11.29 37.16
CA ALA A 357 10.52 10.72 37.89
C ALA A 357 10.11 9.83 39.07
N ARG A 358 8.99 10.18 39.74
CA ARG A 358 8.43 9.41 40.87
C ARG A 358 7.81 8.07 40.41
N TRP A 359 7.32 7.99 39.19
CA TRP A 359 6.56 6.84 38.66
C TRP A 359 7.45 5.89 37.86
N ARG A 360 8.62 6.36 37.44
CA ARG A 360 9.58 5.55 36.69
C ARG A 360 10.45 4.74 37.62
N ARG A 361 10.63 3.47 37.25
CA ARG A 361 11.66 2.65 37.89
C ARG A 361 13.04 3.29 37.63
N PRO A 362 13.95 3.26 38.61
CA PRO A 362 15.32 3.74 38.40
C PRO A 362 15.88 3.16 37.12
N PRO A 363 16.49 3.99 36.24
CA PRO A 363 16.95 3.55 34.91
C PRO A 363 17.91 2.35 34.97
N GLY A 364 18.65 2.16 36.06
CA GLY A 364 19.53 1.02 36.28
C GLY A 364 18.80 -0.33 36.32
N ARG A 365 17.66 -0.44 37.06
CA ARG A 365 16.94 -1.70 37.21
C ARG A 365 16.32 -2.21 35.90
N ALA A 366 15.81 -1.32 35.05
CA ALA A 366 15.26 -1.70 33.75
C ALA A 366 16.38 -2.17 32.81
N ARG A 367 17.51 -1.45 32.76
CA ARG A 367 18.70 -1.83 31.97
C ARG A 367 19.28 -3.15 32.42
N ASP A 368 19.36 -3.39 33.73
CA ASP A 368 19.85 -4.68 34.28
C ASP A 368 18.91 -5.84 33.99
N GLY A 369 17.60 -5.60 33.84
CA GLY A 369 16.63 -6.57 33.40
C GLY A 369 16.95 -7.11 31.99
N TRP A 370 17.24 -6.23 31.04
CA TRP A 370 17.61 -6.60 29.67
C TRP A 370 18.93 -7.38 29.61
N ARG A 371 19.93 -6.99 30.38
CA ARG A 371 21.19 -7.73 30.50
C ARG A 371 20.96 -9.13 31.04
N ARG A 372 20.17 -9.27 32.14
CA ARG A 372 19.85 -10.57 32.72
C ARG A 372 19.08 -11.46 31.76
N LEU A 373 18.14 -10.90 31.01
CA LEU A 373 17.39 -11.62 29.96
C LEU A 373 18.35 -12.14 28.88
N ALA A 374 19.20 -11.27 28.32
CA ALA A 374 20.17 -11.67 27.30
C ALA A 374 21.09 -12.80 27.79
N LEU A 375 21.63 -12.70 29.01
CA LEU A 375 22.50 -13.74 29.60
C LEU A 375 21.71 -15.05 29.84
N ARG A 376 20.45 -14.99 30.26
CA ARG A 376 19.60 -16.16 30.48
C ARG A 376 19.29 -16.88 29.15
N VAL A 377 18.96 -16.12 28.09
CA VAL A 377 18.75 -16.62 26.73
C VAL A 377 20.01 -17.32 26.20
N MET A 378 21.15 -16.66 26.35
CA MET A 378 22.46 -17.17 25.87
C MET A 378 23.00 -18.38 26.67
N ARG A 379 22.40 -18.72 27.82
CA ARG A 379 22.73 -19.98 28.54
C ARG A 379 22.17 -21.22 27.85
N ARG A 380 21.01 -21.13 27.17
CA ARG A 380 20.37 -22.23 26.43
C ARG A 380 20.02 -21.81 25.00
N PRO A 381 21.02 -21.47 24.19
CA PRO A 381 20.78 -20.79 22.91
C PRO A 381 20.05 -21.69 21.89
N LEU A 382 20.38 -22.99 21.86
CA LEU A 382 19.71 -23.96 20.96
C LEU A 382 18.23 -24.10 21.29
N LEU A 383 17.89 -24.27 22.57
CA LEU A 383 16.50 -24.37 23.00
C LEU A 383 15.69 -23.14 22.67
N VAL A 384 16.23 -21.94 22.99
CA VAL A 384 15.53 -20.69 22.72
C VAL A 384 15.37 -20.49 21.22
N THR A 385 16.40 -20.76 20.41
CA THR A 385 16.29 -20.67 18.94
C THR A 385 15.24 -21.64 18.42
N ALA A 386 15.26 -22.91 18.85
CA ALA A 386 14.31 -23.93 18.37
C ALA A 386 12.87 -23.58 18.75
N VAL A 387 12.62 -23.21 20.01
CA VAL A 387 11.27 -22.85 20.50
C VAL A 387 10.75 -21.59 19.80
N THR A 388 11.57 -20.54 19.70
CA THR A 388 11.14 -19.28 19.06
C THR A 388 10.90 -19.48 17.57
N THR A 389 11.81 -20.18 16.87
CA THR A 389 11.63 -20.50 15.44
C THR A 389 10.41 -21.40 15.23
N GLY A 390 10.23 -22.42 16.07
CA GLY A 390 9.06 -23.31 16.02
C GLY A 390 7.75 -22.55 16.22
N ALA A 391 7.68 -21.64 17.18
CA ALA A 391 6.50 -20.80 17.41
C ALA A 391 6.20 -19.89 16.21
N LEU A 392 7.22 -19.26 15.60
CA LEU A 392 7.07 -18.44 14.41
C LEU A 392 6.65 -19.27 13.20
N LEU A 393 7.16 -20.49 13.03
CA LEU A 393 6.74 -21.39 11.96
C LEU A 393 5.29 -21.86 12.12
N VAL A 394 4.84 -22.13 13.35
CA VAL A 394 3.43 -22.45 13.64
C VAL A 394 2.53 -21.26 13.26
N LEU A 395 2.93 -20.04 13.63
CA LEU A 395 2.20 -18.84 13.27
C LEU A 395 2.20 -18.59 11.75
N ALA A 396 3.20 -19.08 11.03
CA ALA A 396 3.31 -18.99 9.58
C ALA A 396 2.41 -20.01 8.83
N LEU A 397 1.94 -21.10 9.48
CA LEU A 397 1.20 -22.18 8.80
C LEU A 397 -0.01 -21.70 7.99
N PRO A 398 -0.88 -20.77 8.49
CA PRO A 398 -2.03 -20.31 7.72
C PRO A 398 -1.67 -19.64 6.39
N PHE A 399 -0.46 -19.13 6.23
CA PHE A 399 0.00 -18.52 4.98
C PHE A 399 0.00 -19.49 3.78
N ARG A 400 0.09 -20.79 4.03
CA ARG A 400 -0.01 -21.82 2.98
C ARG A 400 -1.40 -21.86 2.31
N GLN A 401 -2.41 -21.34 2.98
CA GLN A 401 -3.81 -21.30 2.53
C GLN A 401 -4.21 -19.91 2.02
N VAL A 402 -3.23 -19.04 1.73
CA VAL A 402 -3.52 -17.70 1.23
C VAL A 402 -4.25 -17.77 -0.10
N SER A 403 -5.36 -17.05 -0.18
CA SER A 403 -6.12 -16.82 -1.41
C SER A 403 -6.11 -15.33 -1.73
N PHE A 404 -5.76 -15.01 -2.96
CA PHE A 404 -5.66 -13.63 -3.39
C PHE A 404 -6.89 -13.19 -4.17
N GLY A 405 -7.27 -11.91 -4.01
CA GLY A 405 -8.33 -11.25 -4.75
C GLY A 405 -7.98 -9.77 -4.95
N PHE A 406 -8.89 -9.02 -5.53
CA PHE A 406 -8.82 -7.56 -5.51
C PHE A 406 -9.70 -6.98 -4.40
N SER A 407 -9.41 -5.74 -4.05
CA SER A 407 -10.28 -4.93 -3.22
C SER A 407 -11.53 -4.56 -4.02
N ASP A 408 -12.70 -4.94 -3.53
CA ASP A 408 -14.00 -4.58 -4.06
C ASP A 408 -14.79 -3.71 -3.05
N ASP A 409 -16.08 -3.54 -3.25
CA ASP A 409 -16.95 -2.81 -2.34
C ASP A 409 -16.89 -3.27 -0.88
N ARG A 410 -16.51 -4.54 -0.63
CA ARG A 410 -16.40 -5.14 0.72
C ARG A 410 -15.23 -4.61 1.55
N VAL A 411 -14.36 -3.76 0.99
CA VAL A 411 -13.36 -3.01 1.77
C VAL A 411 -13.97 -1.84 2.53
N LEU A 412 -15.16 -1.39 2.13
CA LEU A 412 -15.94 -0.37 2.81
C LEU A 412 -16.76 -0.98 3.96
N PRO A 413 -17.26 -0.17 4.91
CA PRO A 413 -18.17 -0.62 5.96
C PRO A 413 -19.44 -1.26 5.37
N ARG A 414 -19.91 -2.33 6.01
CA ARG A 414 -21.11 -3.07 5.55
C ARG A 414 -22.39 -2.22 5.53
N ASP A 415 -22.46 -1.24 6.41
CA ASP A 415 -23.58 -0.32 6.57
C ASP A 415 -23.51 0.86 5.59
N ALA A 416 -22.42 1.00 4.82
CA ALA A 416 -22.32 2.01 3.79
C ALA A 416 -23.42 1.85 2.73
N PRO A 417 -24.13 2.94 2.39
CA PRO A 417 -25.24 2.89 1.44
C PRO A 417 -24.82 2.36 0.07
N GLU A 418 -23.59 2.65 -0.36
CA GLU A 418 -23.03 2.19 -1.63
C GLU A 418 -22.80 0.68 -1.64
N VAL A 419 -22.38 0.09 -0.50
CA VAL A 419 -22.18 -1.36 -0.35
C VAL A 419 -23.51 -2.09 -0.37
N ARG A 420 -24.52 -1.56 0.34
CA ARG A 420 -25.88 -2.12 0.32
C ARG A 420 -26.49 -2.09 -1.08
N ALA A 421 -26.35 -0.97 -1.78
CA ALA A 421 -26.80 -0.85 -3.16
C ALA A 421 -26.09 -1.86 -4.09
N THR A 422 -24.77 -2.07 -3.92
CA THR A 422 -24.02 -3.07 -4.68
C THR A 422 -24.50 -4.49 -4.39
N GLN A 423 -24.81 -4.79 -3.12
CA GLN A 423 -25.35 -6.10 -2.74
C GLN A 423 -26.74 -6.32 -3.33
N GLU A 424 -27.64 -5.34 -3.27
CA GLU A 424 -28.96 -5.40 -3.90
C GLU A 424 -28.86 -5.59 -5.43
N LEU A 425 -27.86 -4.94 -6.08
CA LEU A 425 -27.57 -5.14 -7.50
C LEU A 425 -27.18 -6.60 -7.79
N ARG A 426 -26.27 -7.17 -6.99
CA ARG A 426 -25.81 -8.56 -7.17
C ARG A 426 -26.93 -9.58 -6.97
N ASP A 427 -27.79 -9.34 -5.98
CA ASP A 427 -28.87 -10.27 -5.62
C ASP A 427 -30.06 -10.16 -6.60
N GLY A 428 -30.40 -8.93 -6.99
CA GLY A 428 -31.54 -8.67 -7.86
C GLY A 428 -31.28 -8.86 -9.36
N PHE A 429 -30.02 -8.82 -9.79
CA PHE A 429 -29.63 -8.82 -11.21
C PHE A 429 -28.44 -9.76 -11.50
N PRO A 430 -28.60 -11.08 -11.28
CA PRO A 430 -27.52 -12.05 -11.45
C PRO A 430 -26.95 -12.11 -12.87
N GLN A 431 -27.72 -11.74 -13.89
CA GLN A 431 -27.29 -11.70 -15.29
C GLN A 431 -26.34 -10.53 -15.62
N LEU A 432 -26.26 -9.52 -14.73
CA LEU A 432 -25.37 -8.36 -14.89
C LEU A 432 -24.11 -8.46 -13.99
N ARG A 433 -23.86 -9.63 -13.40
CA ARG A 433 -22.66 -9.86 -12.60
C ARG A 433 -21.44 -9.75 -13.50
N ASP A 434 -20.55 -8.87 -13.14
CA ASP A 434 -19.17 -8.63 -13.66
C ASP A 434 -18.77 -9.56 -14.83
N PRO A 435 -19.20 -9.31 -16.10
CA PRO A 435 -18.91 -10.19 -17.22
C PRO A 435 -17.42 -10.18 -17.53
N VAL A 436 -16.93 -11.29 -18.05
CA VAL A 436 -15.64 -11.29 -18.76
C VAL A 436 -15.89 -10.73 -20.16
N GLU A 437 -15.19 -9.68 -20.49
CA GLU A 437 -15.31 -8.96 -21.74
C GLU A 437 -14.29 -9.50 -22.75
N VAL A 438 -14.76 -10.15 -23.81
CA VAL A 438 -13.91 -10.72 -24.87
C VAL A 438 -13.91 -9.76 -26.05
N VAL A 439 -12.79 -9.07 -26.28
CA VAL A 439 -12.64 -8.08 -27.37
C VAL A 439 -11.84 -8.70 -28.51
N LEU A 440 -12.32 -8.53 -29.74
CA LEU A 440 -11.70 -8.89 -31.01
C LEU A 440 -11.27 -7.61 -31.75
N PRO A 441 -10.08 -7.08 -31.49
CA PRO A 441 -9.65 -5.80 -32.07
C PRO A 441 -9.53 -5.88 -33.59
N GLY A 442 -10.06 -4.88 -34.30
CA GLY A 442 -9.97 -4.77 -35.76
C GLY A 442 -10.81 -5.78 -36.54
N TRP A 443 -11.43 -6.76 -35.86
CA TRP A 443 -12.27 -7.75 -36.50
C TRP A 443 -13.74 -7.31 -36.44
N ARG A 444 -14.37 -7.21 -37.62
CA ARG A 444 -15.74 -6.71 -37.76
C ARG A 444 -16.62 -7.78 -38.39
N PRO A 445 -17.88 -7.95 -37.92
CA PRO A 445 -18.84 -8.90 -38.47
C PRO A 445 -19.48 -8.30 -39.74
N ASP A 446 -18.65 -7.98 -40.75
CA ASP A 446 -19.13 -7.41 -42.02
C ASP A 446 -19.46 -8.52 -43.02
N GLY A 447 -20.71 -8.60 -43.40
CA GLY A 447 -21.20 -9.56 -44.38
C GLY A 447 -21.56 -10.94 -43.77
N ARG A 448 -22.26 -11.76 -44.55
CA ARG A 448 -22.87 -13.03 -44.11
C ARG A 448 -21.90 -14.01 -43.47
N GLY A 449 -20.71 -14.15 -44.06
CA GLY A 449 -19.73 -15.13 -43.58
C GLY A 449 -19.20 -14.79 -42.19
N ARG A 450 -18.80 -13.51 -41.96
CA ARG A 450 -18.27 -13.07 -40.66
C ARG A 450 -19.36 -13.01 -39.57
N VAL A 451 -20.61 -12.67 -39.92
CA VAL A 451 -21.73 -12.74 -38.98
C VAL A 451 -21.94 -14.19 -38.52
N ALA A 452 -21.93 -15.15 -39.43
CA ALA A 452 -22.05 -16.57 -39.09
C ALA A 452 -20.84 -17.08 -38.28
N GLU A 453 -19.65 -16.56 -38.54
CA GLU A 453 -18.44 -16.90 -37.78
C GLU A 453 -18.51 -16.38 -36.33
N LEU A 454 -19.00 -15.14 -36.10
CA LEU A 454 -19.25 -14.59 -34.78
C LEU A 454 -20.31 -15.40 -34.03
N ASP A 455 -21.42 -15.74 -34.70
CA ASP A 455 -22.49 -16.57 -34.13
C ASP A 455 -21.95 -17.94 -33.69
N ALA A 456 -21.21 -18.62 -34.57
CA ALA A 456 -20.59 -19.91 -34.25
C ALA A 456 -19.56 -19.79 -33.09
N TYR A 457 -18.82 -18.67 -33.01
CA TYR A 457 -17.91 -18.42 -31.92
C TYR A 457 -18.65 -18.20 -30.60
N ALA A 458 -19.68 -17.36 -30.58
CA ALA A 458 -20.50 -17.10 -29.39
C ALA A 458 -21.21 -18.37 -28.87
N ARG A 459 -21.73 -19.20 -29.76
CA ARG A 459 -22.32 -20.53 -29.42
C ARG A 459 -21.27 -21.43 -28.76
N ARG A 460 -20.07 -21.53 -29.33
CA ARG A 460 -18.98 -22.32 -28.71
C ARG A 460 -18.60 -21.82 -27.34
N LEU A 461 -18.51 -20.50 -27.13
CA LEU A 461 -18.19 -19.93 -25.81
C LEU A 461 -19.31 -20.21 -24.79
N SER A 462 -20.60 -20.21 -25.21
CA SER A 462 -21.75 -20.40 -24.31
C SER A 462 -21.86 -21.82 -23.74
N VAL A 463 -21.17 -22.81 -24.33
CA VAL A 463 -21.14 -24.20 -23.81
C VAL A 463 -19.92 -24.48 -22.94
N LEU A 464 -19.01 -23.50 -22.76
CA LEU A 464 -17.85 -23.69 -21.91
C LEU A 464 -18.27 -23.83 -20.44
N PRO A 465 -17.62 -24.71 -19.65
CA PRO A 465 -17.90 -24.87 -18.25
C PRO A 465 -17.78 -23.55 -17.49
N GLY A 466 -18.80 -23.18 -16.70
CA GLY A 466 -18.82 -21.95 -15.92
C GLY A 466 -19.37 -20.74 -16.66
N VAL A 467 -19.84 -20.87 -17.90
CA VAL A 467 -20.55 -19.82 -18.64
C VAL A 467 -22.05 -19.94 -18.41
N LEU A 468 -22.68 -18.84 -18.04
CA LEU A 468 -24.13 -18.69 -17.95
C LEU A 468 -24.72 -18.23 -19.28
N ALA A 469 -24.16 -17.17 -19.85
CA ALA A 469 -24.66 -16.58 -21.08
C ALA A 469 -23.51 -15.85 -21.81
N VAL A 470 -23.64 -15.74 -23.13
CA VAL A 470 -22.78 -14.93 -23.98
C VAL A 470 -23.62 -13.95 -24.76
N ARG A 471 -23.32 -12.66 -24.69
CA ARG A 471 -24.01 -11.60 -25.46
C ARG A 471 -23.02 -10.97 -26.43
N THR A 472 -23.46 -10.75 -27.66
CA THR A 472 -22.65 -10.12 -28.71
C THR A 472 -23.55 -9.43 -29.75
N ALA A 473 -22.95 -8.87 -30.78
CA ALA A 473 -23.68 -8.17 -31.86
C ALA A 473 -24.70 -9.04 -32.59
N THR A 474 -24.56 -10.37 -32.60
CA THR A 474 -25.45 -11.30 -33.26
C THR A 474 -26.64 -11.78 -32.39
N GLY A 475 -26.54 -11.68 -31.06
CA GLY A 475 -27.59 -12.15 -30.16
C GLY A 475 -27.10 -12.49 -28.77
N SER A 476 -27.91 -13.25 -28.07
CA SER A 476 -27.61 -13.81 -26.73
C SER A 476 -27.68 -15.34 -26.80
N TYR A 477 -26.66 -16.00 -26.19
CA TYR A 477 -26.49 -17.46 -26.30
C TYR A 477 -26.39 -18.09 -24.91
N VAL A 478 -27.16 -19.14 -24.69
CA VAL A 478 -27.14 -19.97 -23.48
C VAL A 478 -27.06 -21.43 -23.90
N GLN A 479 -26.05 -22.15 -23.39
CA GLN A 479 -25.81 -23.57 -23.71
C GLN A 479 -25.85 -23.91 -25.22
N GLY A 480 -25.25 -23.05 -26.04
CA GLY A 480 -25.15 -23.22 -27.49
C GLY A 480 -26.41 -22.80 -28.27
N GLN A 481 -27.47 -22.41 -27.59
CA GLN A 481 -28.73 -21.99 -28.20
C GLN A 481 -28.84 -20.47 -28.21
N ASP A 482 -29.47 -19.95 -29.29
CA ASP A 482 -29.84 -18.56 -29.37
C ASP A 482 -31.07 -18.29 -28.48
N VAL A 483 -30.97 -17.27 -27.63
CA VAL A 483 -32.09 -16.81 -26.79
C VAL A 483 -32.72 -15.60 -27.47
N PRO A 484 -33.96 -15.68 -27.90
CA PRO A 484 -34.64 -14.58 -28.57
C PRO A 484 -34.69 -13.35 -27.67
N LEU A 485 -34.16 -12.23 -28.15
CA LEU A 485 -34.34 -10.92 -27.52
C LEU A 485 -35.69 -10.34 -28.02
N ALA A 486 -36.45 -9.73 -27.12
CA ALA A 486 -37.75 -9.15 -27.46
C ALA A 486 -37.65 -8.16 -28.64
N CYS A 487 -36.56 -7.41 -28.76
CA CYS A 487 -36.29 -6.51 -29.86
C CYS A 487 -35.93 -7.20 -31.19
N ALA A 488 -35.52 -8.46 -31.18
CA ALA A 488 -35.16 -9.20 -32.38
C ALA A 488 -36.40 -9.86 -33.06
N ALA A 489 -37.46 -10.04 -32.29
CA ALA A 489 -38.73 -10.60 -32.82
C ALA A 489 -39.48 -9.63 -33.75
N GLU A 490 -39.27 -8.33 -33.59
CA GLU A 490 -39.93 -7.29 -34.39
C GLU A 490 -39.17 -6.92 -35.69
N ALA A 491 -37.90 -7.22 -35.79
CA ALA A 491 -37.05 -6.93 -36.94
C ALA A 491 -36.48 -8.23 -37.50
N SER A 492 -37.12 -8.82 -38.47
CA SER A 492 -36.49 -9.92 -39.26
C SER A 492 -35.33 -9.34 -40.08
N PRO A 493 -34.05 -9.52 -39.64
CA PRO A 493 -32.93 -8.96 -40.40
C PRO A 493 -32.84 -9.64 -41.76
N ALA A 494 -32.45 -8.89 -42.80
CA ALA A 494 -32.04 -9.48 -44.06
C ALA A 494 -30.98 -10.56 -43.81
N PRO A 495 -31.03 -11.72 -44.51
CA PRO A 495 -30.05 -12.78 -44.27
C PRO A 495 -28.60 -12.29 -44.32
N GLY A 496 -27.88 -12.40 -43.19
CA GLY A 496 -26.50 -11.96 -43.05
C GLY A 496 -26.27 -10.51 -42.62
N ALA A 497 -27.32 -9.79 -42.24
CA ALA A 497 -27.25 -8.50 -41.55
C ALA A 497 -27.26 -8.69 -40.03
N LEU A 498 -26.64 -7.77 -39.30
CA LEU A 498 -26.73 -7.73 -37.84
C LEU A 498 -28.17 -7.40 -37.41
N PRO A 499 -28.70 -8.00 -36.32
CA PRO A 499 -30.01 -7.65 -35.80
C PRO A 499 -30.14 -6.15 -35.57
N GLY A 500 -31.23 -5.53 -35.99
CA GLY A 500 -31.52 -4.10 -35.78
C GLY A 500 -31.82 -3.71 -34.34
N CYS A 501 -31.50 -4.56 -33.38
CA CYS A 501 -31.78 -4.44 -31.98
C CYS A 501 -30.90 -3.37 -31.31
N PRO A 502 -31.44 -2.31 -30.71
CA PRO A 502 -30.69 -1.25 -30.06
C PRO A 502 -29.76 -1.77 -28.95
N ALA A 503 -30.16 -2.80 -28.22
CA ALA A 503 -29.40 -3.43 -27.15
C ALA A 503 -28.07 -4.09 -27.63
N LEU A 504 -27.98 -4.42 -28.93
CA LEU A 504 -26.80 -5.08 -29.52
C LEU A 504 -25.87 -4.13 -30.29
N ARG A 505 -26.25 -2.87 -30.50
CA ARG A 505 -25.51 -1.92 -31.34
C ARG A 505 -24.10 -1.66 -30.86
N ASN A 506 -23.88 -1.65 -29.53
CA ASN A 506 -22.57 -1.33 -28.96
C ASN A 506 -21.57 -2.49 -28.97
N PHE A 507 -21.99 -3.71 -29.38
CA PHE A 507 -21.08 -4.87 -29.47
C PHE A 507 -20.19 -4.87 -30.72
N ALA A 508 -20.47 -4.04 -31.71
CA ALA A 508 -19.65 -3.89 -32.91
C ALA A 508 -19.40 -2.40 -33.21
N SER A 509 -18.18 -2.08 -33.64
CA SER A 509 -17.77 -0.73 -34.05
C SER A 509 -16.69 -0.82 -35.14
N PRO A 510 -16.28 0.31 -35.77
CA PRO A 510 -15.14 0.32 -36.67
C PRO A 510 -13.83 -0.22 -36.05
N ALA A 511 -13.73 -0.21 -34.72
CA ALA A 511 -12.55 -0.69 -34.00
C ALA A 511 -12.52 -2.21 -33.77
N GLY A 512 -13.64 -2.92 -34.07
CA GLY A 512 -13.74 -4.35 -33.87
C GLY A 512 -15.10 -4.80 -33.33
N THR A 513 -15.09 -5.91 -32.64
CA THR A 513 -16.27 -6.50 -31.99
C THR A 513 -15.93 -6.98 -30.59
N TRP A 514 -16.91 -7.06 -29.71
CA TRP A 514 -16.72 -7.65 -28.39
C TRP A 514 -17.89 -8.50 -27.96
N LEU A 515 -17.68 -9.34 -26.96
CA LEU A 515 -18.66 -10.23 -26.38
C LEU A 515 -18.64 -10.08 -24.85
N ALA A 516 -19.80 -10.07 -24.22
CA ALA A 516 -19.93 -10.12 -22.78
C ALA A 516 -20.23 -11.58 -22.36
N VAL A 517 -19.34 -12.18 -21.59
CA VAL A 517 -19.45 -13.56 -21.09
C VAL A 517 -19.76 -13.53 -19.61
N SER A 518 -21.00 -13.83 -19.23
CA SER A 518 -21.42 -13.92 -17.83
C SER A 518 -21.04 -15.29 -17.26
N GLY A 519 -20.35 -15.30 -16.11
CA GLY A 519 -19.93 -16.51 -15.41
C GLY A 519 -20.86 -16.92 -14.28
N THR A 520 -20.74 -18.19 -13.83
CA THR A 520 -21.51 -18.75 -12.69
C THR A 520 -20.95 -18.31 -11.33
N ALA A 521 -19.65 -18.01 -11.26
CA ALA A 521 -18.92 -17.67 -10.03
C ALA A 521 -18.59 -16.19 -9.96
N GLY A 522 -18.26 -15.69 -8.76
CA GLY A 522 -17.84 -14.32 -8.56
C GLY A 522 -16.46 -14.03 -9.19
N PRO A 523 -16.10 -12.75 -9.41
CA PRO A 523 -14.96 -12.36 -10.24
C PRO A 523 -13.59 -12.85 -9.74
N TYR A 524 -13.43 -13.11 -8.45
CA TYR A 524 -12.17 -13.54 -7.84
C TYR A 524 -12.15 -15.02 -7.44
N ALA A 525 -13.18 -15.78 -7.82
CA ALA A 525 -13.23 -17.21 -7.60
C ALA A 525 -12.25 -17.96 -8.53
N PRO A 526 -11.67 -19.09 -8.11
CA PRO A 526 -10.80 -19.91 -8.94
C PRO A 526 -11.45 -20.35 -10.26
N GLU A 527 -12.76 -20.61 -10.22
CA GLU A 527 -13.58 -21.01 -11.37
C GLU A 527 -13.63 -19.91 -12.44
N SER A 528 -13.73 -18.65 -12.00
CA SER A 528 -13.75 -17.47 -12.90
C SER A 528 -12.36 -17.24 -13.51
N ALA A 529 -11.30 -17.45 -12.74
CA ALA A 529 -9.96 -17.42 -13.28
C ALA A 529 -9.74 -18.50 -14.36
N ALA A 530 -10.18 -19.73 -14.08
CA ALA A 530 -10.12 -20.82 -15.06
C ALA A 530 -11.02 -20.55 -16.29
N LEU A 531 -12.12 -19.82 -16.14
CA LEU A 531 -12.94 -19.39 -17.26
C LEU A 531 -12.18 -18.42 -18.16
N VAL A 532 -11.51 -17.40 -17.62
CA VAL A 532 -10.71 -16.45 -18.42
C VAL A 532 -9.61 -17.18 -19.20
N ASP A 533 -8.93 -18.17 -18.57
CA ASP A 533 -7.93 -18.98 -19.26
C ASP A 533 -8.54 -19.78 -20.43
N ARG A 534 -9.72 -20.38 -20.24
CA ARG A 534 -10.45 -21.07 -21.31
C ARG A 534 -10.87 -20.14 -22.45
N LEU A 535 -11.35 -18.93 -22.10
CA LEU A 535 -11.73 -17.92 -23.09
C LEU A 535 -10.53 -17.43 -23.92
N ARG A 536 -9.36 -17.27 -23.29
CA ARG A 536 -8.11 -16.92 -23.98
C ARG A 536 -7.59 -18.04 -24.87
N ALA A 537 -7.81 -19.29 -24.49
CA ALA A 537 -7.39 -20.47 -25.26
C ALA A 537 -8.39 -20.87 -26.35
N ALA A 538 -9.64 -20.38 -26.30
CA ALA A 538 -10.68 -20.75 -27.26
C ALA A 538 -10.32 -20.27 -28.67
N ARG A 539 -10.57 -21.15 -29.67
CA ARG A 539 -10.34 -20.80 -31.08
C ARG A 539 -11.27 -19.66 -31.50
N ALA A 540 -10.71 -18.51 -31.72
CA ALA A 540 -11.40 -17.27 -32.07
C ALA A 540 -11.11 -16.85 -33.51
N PRO A 541 -11.97 -16.04 -34.14
CA PRO A 541 -11.77 -15.53 -35.50
C PRO A 541 -10.62 -14.51 -35.61
N ALA A 542 -10.20 -13.93 -34.49
CA ALA A 542 -9.12 -12.94 -34.39
C ALA A 542 -8.42 -13.02 -33.02
N PRO A 543 -7.28 -12.33 -32.82
CA PRO A 543 -6.65 -12.24 -31.51
C PRO A 543 -7.60 -11.72 -30.44
N VAL A 544 -7.65 -12.40 -29.29
CA VAL A 544 -8.55 -12.10 -28.17
C VAL A 544 -7.85 -11.25 -27.13
N LEU A 545 -8.53 -10.20 -26.68
CA LEU A 545 -8.21 -9.49 -25.43
C LEU A 545 -9.34 -9.76 -24.44
N ALA A 546 -9.02 -10.35 -23.29
CA ALA A 546 -9.96 -10.53 -22.21
C ALA A 546 -9.93 -9.33 -21.25
N GLY A 547 -11.07 -8.70 -21.02
CA GLY A 547 -11.29 -7.60 -20.09
C GLY A 547 -12.20 -8.03 -18.92
N GLY A 548 -12.59 -7.05 -18.11
CA GLY A 548 -13.40 -7.22 -16.91
C GLY A 548 -12.58 -7.56 -15.66
N PRO A 549 -13.21 -7.52 -14.45
CA PRO A 549 -12.52 -7.60 -13.17
C PRO A 549 -11.66 -8.85 -12.99
N THR A 550 -12.14 -10.02 -13.46
CA THR A 550 -11.39 -11.28 -13.36
C THR A 550 -10.10 -11.25 -14.19
N ALA A 551 -10.17 -10.76 -15.42
CA ALA A 551 -9.00 -10.69 -16.31
C ALA A 551 -7.99 -9.65 -15.82
N GLN A 552 -8.46 -8.52 -15.30
CA GLN A 552 -7.61 -7.50 -14.67
C GLN A 552 -6.87 -8.06 -13.45
N PHE A 553 -7.57 -8.82 -12.61
CA PHE A 553 -6.96 -9.48 -11.45
C PHE A 553 -5.90 -10.50 -11.87
N GLN A 554 -6.18 -11.36 -12.85
CA GLN A 554 -5.19 -12.31 -13.37
C GLN A 554 -3.94 -11.60 -13.90
N ASP A 555 -4.13 -10.62 -14.77
CA ASP A 555 -3.02 -9.88 -15.36
C ASP A 555 -2.17 -9.17 -14.30
N ALA A 556 -2.81 -8.55 -13.29
CA ALA A 556 -2.09 -7.92 -12.18
C ALA A 556 -1.34 -8.95 -11.32
N ARG A 557 -1.97 -10.09 -10.98
CA ARG A 557 -1.34 -11.18 -10.24
C ARG A 557 -0.13 -11.72 -10.99
N ASP A 558 -0.24 -11.96 -12.29
CA ASP A 558 0.83 -12.50 -13.11
C ASP A 558 2.00 -11.52 -13.24
N VAL A 559 1.72 -10.23 -13.38
CA VAL A 559 2.75 -9.20 -13.39
C VAL A 559 3.45 -9.11 -12.04
N LEU A 560 2.70 -9.16 -10.94
CA LEU A 560 3.27 -9.17 -9.59
C LEU A 560 4.12 -10.42 -9.37
N ALA A 561 3.63 -11.61 -9.73
CA ALA A 561 4.36 -12.87 -9.58
C ALA A 561 5.68 -12.88 -10.36
N ARG A 562 5.68 -12.36 -11.59
CA ARG A 562 6.91 -12.25 -12.41
C ARG A 562 7.93 -11.25 -11.87
N ARG A 563 7.48 -10.16 -11.25
CA ARG A 563 8.34 -9.10 -10.70
C ARG A 563 8.78 -9.35 -9.27
N LEU A 564 8.03 -10.12 -8.50
CA LEU A 564 8.28 -10.38 -7.09
C LEU A 564 9.67 -10.95 -6.81
N PRO A 565 10.21 -11.97 -7.53
CA PRO A 565 11.56 -12.47 -7.28
C PRO A 565 12.64 -11.40 -7.46
N TRP A 566 12.48 -10.54 -8.48
CA TRP A 566 13.41 -9.44 -8.74
C TRP A 566 13.36 -8.36 -7.64
N ALA A 567 12.16 -8.02 -7.16
CA ALA A 567 11.97 -7.08 -6.07
C ALA A 567 12.57 -7.60 -4.76
N LEU A 568 12.30 -8.87 -4.43
CA LEU A 568 12.88 -9.53 -3.24
C LEU A 568 14.40 -9.64 -3.34
N GLY A 569 14.92 -10.03 -4.51
CA GLY A 569 16.36 -10.11 -4.77
C GLY A 569 17.07 -8.75 -4.66
N ALA A 570 16.49 -7.71 -5.25
CA ALA A 570 17.01 -6.35 -5.19
C ALA A 570 17.03 -5.82 -3.73
N MET A 571 15.93 -6.05 -2.99
CA MET A 571 15.84 -5.63 -1.59
C MET A 571 16.83 -6.40 -0.71
N ALA A 572 16.94 -7.72 -0.87
CA ALA A 572 17.90 -8.54 -0.13
C ALA A 572 19.33 -8.12 -0.45
N ALA A 573 19.67 -7.88 -1.71
CA ALA A 573 20.99 -7.42 -2.12
C ALA A 573 21.32 -6.03 -1.58
N ALA A 574 20.39 -5.06 -1.70
CA ALA A 574 20.59 -3.70 -1.19
C ALA A 574 20.79 -3.71 0.33
N THR A 575 19.95 -4.45 1.06
CA THR A 575 20.06 -4.60 2.51
C THR A 575 21.34 -5.30 2.92
N PHE A 576 21.70 -6.39 2.23
CA PHE A 576 22.94 -7.11 2.47
C PHE A 576 24.16 -6.18 2.31
N LEU A 577 24.22 -5.45 1.21
CA LEU A 577 25.33 -4.51 0.94
C LEU A 577 25.39 -3.39 1.97
N LEU A 578 24.26 -2.79 2.30
CA LEU A 578 24.16 -1.74 3.30
C LEU A 578 24.67 -2.22 4.67
N LEU A 579 24.18 -3.37 5.13
CA LEU A 579 24.59 -3.96 6.40
C LEU A 579 26.04 -4.46 6.36
N LEU A 580 26.53 -4.99 5.24
CA LEU A 580 27.91 -5.39 5.06
C LEU A 580 28.87 -4.20 5.25
N VAL A 581 28.56 -3.07 4.61
CA VAL A 581 29.35 -1.84 4.76
C VAL A 581 29.25 -1.31 6.20
N PHE A 582 28.06 -1.37 6.80
CA PHE A 582 27.84 -0.90 8.16
C PHE A 582 28.49 -1.77 9.20
N THR A 583 28.37 -3.10 9.14
CA THR A 583 28.84 -4.05 10.16
C THR A 583 30.27 -4.54 9.91
N ARG A 584 30.73 -4.50 8.66
CA ARG A 584 31.98 -5.13 8.19
C ARG A 584 32.01 -6.64 8.51
N SER A 585 30.89 -7.31 8.30
CA SER A 585 30.71 -8.75 8.48
C SER A 585 29.78 -9.26 7.40
N VAL A 586 30.00 -10.48 6.91
CA VAL A 586 29.15 -11.17 5.95
C VAL A 586 28.01 -11.91 6.68
N PHE A 587 28.30 -12.47 7.85
CA PHE A 587 27.34 -13.28 8.60
C PHE A 587 26.18 -12.45 9.19
N LEU A 588 26.45 -11.26 9.72
CA LEU A 588 25.43 -10.42 10.33
C LEU A 588 24.31 -10.01 9.35
N PRO A 589 24.58 -9.53 8.12
CA PRO A 589 23.56 -9.28 7.12
C PRO A 589 22.74 -10.53 6.75
N LEU A 590 23.42 -11.68 6.57
CA LEU A 590 22.74 -12.93 6.21
C LEU A 590 21.78 -13.37 7.31
N LYS A 591 22.25 -13.32 8.57
CA LYS A 591 21.40 -13.58 9.76
C LYS A 591 20.20 -12.62 9.79
N ALA A 592 20.42 -11.31 9.58
CA ALA A 592 19.36 -10.32 9.59
C ALA A 592 18.29 -10.63 8.54
N LEU A 593 18.69 -10.93 7.31
CA LEU A 593 17.77 -11.32 6.24
C LEU A 593 16.97 -12.57 6.58
N ALA A 594 17.62 -13.61 7.11
CA ALA A 594 16.97 -14.87 7.48
C ALA A 594 15.94 -14.68 8.62
N VAL A 595 16.31 -13.92 9.64
CA VAL A 595 15.43 -13.64 10.79
C VAL A 595 14.24 -12.76 10.37
N ASN A 596 14.46 -11.76 9.53
CA ASN A 596 13.39 -10.91 9.02
C ASN A 596 12.43 -11.69 8.11
N LEU A 597 12.95 -12.58 7.25
CA LEU A 597 12.11 -13.43 6.43
C LEU A 597 11.20 -14.33 7.28
N LEU A 598 11.75 -14.93 8.36
CA LEU A 598 10.99 -15.73 9.29
C LEU A 598 9.90 -14.92 10.01
N SER A 599 10.24 -13.71 10.49
CA SER A 599 9.30 -12.79 11.13
C SER A 599 8.14 -12.43 10.22
N LEU A 600 8.44 -12.04 8.98
CA LEU A 600 7.44 -11.65 7.98
C LEU A 600 6.55 -12.81 7.56
N THR A 601 7.11 -14.03 7.41
CA THR A 601 6.30 -15.20 7.10
C THR A 601 5.32 -15.51 8.22
N ALA A 602 5.74 -15.40 9.48
CA ALA A 602 4.87 -15.52 10.65
C ALA A 602 3.78 -14.44 10.66
N THR A 603 4.15 -13.20 10.35
CA THR A 603 3.21 -12.06 10.25
C THR A 603 2.16 -12.31 9.16
N PHE A 604 2.56 -12.82 8.00
CA PHE A 604 1.61 -13.15 6.92
C PHE A 604 0.70 -14.33 7.27
N GLY A 605 1.20 -15.31 7.99
CA GLY A 605 0.35 -16.40 8.51
C GLY A 605 -0.74 -15.88 9.43
N ALA A 606 -0.38 -14.99 10.35
CA ALA A 606 -1.36 -14.34 11.23
C ALA A 606 -2.33 -13.43 10.46
N MET A 607 -1.87 -12.71 9.43
CA MET A 607 -2.73 -11.93 8.55
C MET A 607 -3.82 -12.79 7.88
N VAL A 608 -3.44 -13.96 7.35
CA VAL A 608 -4.38 -14.92 6.75
C VAL A 608 -5.37 -15.43 7.81
N PHE A 609 -4.88 -15.82 8.99
CA PHE A 609 -5.71 -16.31 10.08
C PHE A 609 -6.76 -15.28 10.54
N VAL A 610 -6.36 -14.03 10.68
CA VAL A 610 -7.26 -12.97 11.15
C VAL A 610 -8.20 -12.51 10.03
N PHE A 611 -7.68 -12.06 8.90
CA PHE A 611 -8.47 -11.33 7.91
C PHE A 611 -9.11 -12.22 6.85
N GLN A 612 -8.42 -13.27 6.38
CA GLN A 612 -8.99 -14.17 5.37
C GLN A 612 -9.95 -15.16 6.00
N GLN A 613 -9.54 -15.80 7.12
CA GLN A 613 -10.36 -16.80 7.81
C GLN A 613 -11.36 -16.18 8.79
N GLY A 614 -11.20 -14.88 9.13
CA GLY A 614 -12.14 -14.13 9.97
C GLY A 614 -12.05 -14.40 11.45
N HIS A 615 -10.91 -14.92 11.95
CA HIS A 615 -10.69 -15.14 13.37
C HIS A 615 -10.35 -13.82 14.10
N LEU A 616 -10.53 -13.79 15.43
CA LEU A 616 -10.19 -12.65 16.29
C LEU A 616 -10.88 -11.33 15.93
N LYS A 617 -12.05 -11.35 15.27
CA LYS A 617 -12.83 -10.13 14.98
C LYS A 617 -13.14 -9.30 16.23
N TRP A 618 -13.39 -9.98 17.35
CA TRP A 618 -13.62 -9.33 18.64
C TRP A 618 -12.47 -8.44 19.12
N LEU A 619 -11.23 -8.73 18.67
CA LEU A 619 -10.03 -7.96 19.01
C LEU A 619 -9.74 -6.85 17.99
N VAL A 620 -9.90 -7.16 16.70
CA VAL A 620 -9.54 -6.27 15.60
C VAL A 620 -10.66 -5.29 15.23
N GLY A 621 -11.90 -5.59 15.68
CA GLY A 621 -13.10 -4.86 15.30
C GLY A 621 -13.79 -5.46 14.07
N ASP A 622 -14.92 -4.87 13.69
CA ASP A 622 -15.73 -5.42 12.59
C ASP A 622 -15.06 -5.17 11.22
N PHE A 623 -15.08 -6.19 10.41
CA PHE A 623 -14.68 -6.18 8.99
C PHE A 623 -15.31 -7.35 8.25
N THR A 624 -15.43 -7.23 6.92
CA THR A 624 -15.92 -8.32 6.08
C THR A 624 -14.79 -9.29 5.76
N ALA A 625 -14.86 -10.52 6.29
CA ALA A 625 -13.97 -11.59 5.84
C ALA A 625 -14.41 -12.03 4.43
N THR A 626 -13.62 -11.69 3.43
CA THR A 626 -13.95 -11.97 2.01
C THR A 626 -13.47 -13.34 1.55
N GLY A 627 -12.76 -14.10 2.42
CA GLY A 627 -12.07 -15.34 2.04
C GLY A 627 -10.81 -15.11 1.20
N THR A 628 -10.53 -13.87 0.82
CA THR A 628 -9.36 -13.50 0.01
C THR A 628 -8.65 -12.29 0.61
N ILE A 629 -7.36 -12.13 0.29
CA ILE A 629 -6.55 -10.96 0.63
C ILE A 629 -6.17 -10.24 -0.66
N SER A 630 -6.27 -8.90 -0.66
CA SER A 630 -5.83 -8.11 -1.81
C SER A 630 -4.35 -8.39 -2.11
N VAL A 631 -4.05 -8.78 -3.36
CA VAL A 631 -2.71 -9.18 -3.81
C VAL A 631 -1.64 -8.10 -3.57
N VAL A 632 -2.04 -6.84 -3.48
CA VAL A 632 -1.14 -5.68 -3.30
C VAL A 632 -0.70 -5.53 -1.84
N VAL A 633 -1.57 -5.91 -0.87
CA VAL A 633 -1.30 -5.70 0.55
C VAL A 633 -0.09 -6.46 1.08
N PRO A 634 0.12 -7.75 0.79
CA PRO A 634 1.32 -8.44 1.23
C PRO A 634 2.61 -7.79 0.71
N VAL A 635 2.59 -7.26 -0.52
CA VAL A 635 3.76 -6.58 -1.10
C VAL A 635 4.08 -5.28 -0.35
N ILE A 636 3.06 -4.46 -0.07
CA ILE A 636 3.23 -3.21 0.69
C ILE A 636 3.68 -3.51 2.12
N THR A 637 2.98 -4.43 2.79
CA THR A 637 3.29 -4.83 4.17
C THR A 637 4.69 -5.40 4.28
N PHE A 638 5.10 -6.22 3.29
CA PHE A 638 6.45 -6.78 3.26
C PHE A 638 7.50 -5.66 3.22
N CYS A 639 7.40 -4.71 2.29
CA CYS A 639 8.38 -3.64 2.17
C CYS A 639 8.40 -2.71 3.40
N LEU A 640 7.23 -2.41 3.95
CA LEU A 640 7.08 -1.54 5.10
C LEU A 640 7.60 -2.21 6.40
N ALA A 641 7.11 -3.41 6.69
CA ALA A 641 7.48 -4.15 7.90
C ALA A 641 8.96 -4.59 7.87
N PHE A 642 9.47 -4.98 6.69
CA PHE A 642 10.88 -5.27 6.49
C PHE A 642 11.75 -4.04 6.78
N GLY A 643 11.37 -2.87 6.27
CA GLY A 643 12.08 -1.62 6.51
C GLY A 643 12.11 -1.24 7.99
N LEU A 644 10.95 -1.27 8.66
CA LEU A 644 10.85 -0.98 10.09
C LEU A 644 11.62 -2.00 10.96
N SER A 645 11.60 -3.28 10.60
CA SER A 645 12.37 -4.30 11.32
C SER A 645 13.87 -4.09 11.21
N LEU A 646 14.36 -3.73 10.02
CA LEU A 646 15.78 -3.43 9.81
C LEU A 646 16.26 -2.23 10.61
N ASP A 647 15.46 -1.18 10.70
CA ASP A 647 15.81 0.04 11.44
C ASP A 647 16.25 -0.29 12.87
N TYR A 648 15.45 -1.04 13.55
CA TYR A 648 15.77 -1.42 14.92
C TYR A 648 16.89 -2.46 15.01
N GLU A 649 17.07 -3.34 14.00
CA GLU A 649 18.21 -4.25 13.99
C GLU A 649 19.52 -3.50 13.83
N ILE A 650 19.58 -2.47 12.98
CA ILE A 650 20.72 -1.58 12.81
C ILE A 650 21.06 -0.91 14.14
N LEU A 651 20.05 -0.44 14.88
CA LEU A 651 20.23 0.17 16.20
C LEU A 651 20.89 -0.81 17.20
N LEU A 652 20.34 -2.02 17.29
CA LEU A 652 20.88 -3.05 18.20
C LEU A 652 22.30 -3.46 17.80
N LEU A 653 22.54 -3.72 16.51
CA LEU A 653 23.84 -4.10 16.00
C LEU A 653 24.91 -3.00 16.20
N ALA A 654 24.53 -1.71 16.07
CA ALA A 654 25.40 -0.59 16.36
C ALA A 654 25.93 -0.64 17.80
N ARG A 655 25.03 -0.87 18.77
CA ARG A 655 25.39 -0.97 20.19
C ARG A 655 26.20 -2.23 20.52
N ILE A 656 25.85 -3.38 19.93
CA ILE A 656 26.61 -4.62 20.11
C ILE A 656 28.03 -4.44 19.54
N ARG A 657 28.19 -3.82 18.38
CA ARG A 657 29.49 -3.58 17.75
C ARG A 657 30.36 -2.62 18.59
N GLU A 658 29.76 -1.55 19.11
CA GLU A 658 30.43 -0.62 20.01
C GLU A 658 30.96 -1.35 21.27
N ALA A 659 30.13 -2.20 21.86
CA ALA A 659 30.51 -3.00 23.02
C ALA A 659 31.58 -4.06 22.68
N HIS A 660 31.47 -4.70 21.51
CA HIS A 660 32.43 -5.69 21.05
C HIS A 660 33.82 -5.09 20.82
N ALA A 661 33.87 -3.88 20.24
CA ALA A 661 35.14 -3.16 20.05
C ALA A 661 35.89 -2.86 21.37
N ARG A 662 35.14 -2.76 22.48
CA ARG A 662 35.72 -2.54 23.82
C ARG A 662 36.05 -3.83 24.56
N THR A 663 35.26 -4.91 24.38
CA THR A 663 35.36 -6.12 25.20
C THR A 663 36.02 -7.31 24.52
N GLY A 664 36.01 -7.36 23.18
CA GLY A 664 36.44 -8.52 22.39
C GLY A 664 35.59 -9.75 22.54
N ASP A 665 34.59 -9.78 23.46
CA ASP A 665 33.76 -10.93 23.80
C ASP A 665 32.34 -10.75 23.25
N THR A 666 31.90 -11.66 22.38
CA THR A 666 30.58 -11.61 21.74
C THR A 666 29.42 -11.71 22.76
N VAL A 667 29.57 -12.52 23.82
CA VAL A 667 28.51 -12.70 24.82
C VAL A 667 28.33 -11.43 25.67
N ARG A 668 29.43 -10.89 26.16
CA ARG A 668 29.43 -9.65 26.94
C ARG A 668 28.97 -8.48 26.09
N ALA A 669 29.41 -8.42 24.83
CA ALA A 669 29.00 -7.39 23.88
C ALA A 669 27.50 -7.45 23.57
N THR A 670 26.96 -8.65 23.33
CA THR A 670 25.51 -8.84 23.06
C THR A 670 24.69 -8.45 24.29
N ALA A 671 25.09 -8.86 25.49
CA ALA A 671 24.40 -8.49 26.71
C ALA A 671 24.43 -6.98 26.99
N ALA A 672 25.56 -6.33 26.77
CA ALA A 672 25.72 -4.88 26.90
C ALA A 672 24.95 -4.10 25.82
N GLY A 673 24.98 -4.61 24.59
CA GLY A 673 24.20 -4.03 23.49
C GLY A 673 22.69 -4.07 23.77
N LEU A 674 22.17 -5.21 24.24
CA LEU A 674 20.76 -5.34 24.59
C LEU A 674 20.39 -4.50 25.83
N GLN A 675 21.29 -4.38 26.81
CA GLN A 675 21.14 -3.50 27.97
C GLN A 675 20.97 -2.03 27.56
N ALA A 676 21.74 -1.57 26.56
CA ALA A 676 21.71 -0.20 26.07
C ALA A 676 20.54 0.06 25.12
N ALA A 677 20.26 -0.85 24.17
CA ALA A 677 19.27 -0.68 23.13
C ALA A 677 17.85 -1.12 23.58
N GLY A 678 17.72 -2.06 24.52
CA GLY A 678 16.45 -2.65 24.95
C GLY A 678 15.38 -1.64 25.35
N PRO A 679 15.66 -0.72 26.28
CA PRO A 679 14.68 0.32 26.66
C PRO A 679 14.32 1.24 25.50
N LEU A 680 15.25 1.51 24.58
CA LEU A 680 15.02 2.40 23.44
C LEU A 680 14.07 1.75 22.42
N PHE A 681 14.37 0.53 21.96
CA PHE A 681 13.52 -0.10 20.95
C PHE A 681 12.15 -0.49 21.51
N THR A 682 11.99 -0.77 22.82
CA THR A 682 10.66 -0.97 23.41
C THR A 682 9.85 0.32 23.50
N ALA A 683 10.48 1.44 23.87
CA ALA A 683 9.82 2.73 23.86
C ALA A 683 9.39 3.15 22.45
N SER A 684 10.30 2.99 21.49
CA SER A 684 10.05 3.24 20.07
C SER A 684 8.93 2.33 19.53
N ALA A 685 8.99 1.03 19.77
CA ALA A 685 7.95 0.10 19.35
C ALA A 685 6.57 0.45 19.98
N ALA A 686 6.53 0.86 21.25
CA ALA A 686 5.29 1.29 21.87
C ALA A 686 4.69 2.55 21.21
N LEU A 687 5.55 3.48 20.80
CA LEU A 687 5.15 4.70 20.08
C LEU A 687 4.62 4.39 18.68
N VAL A 688 5.35 3.54 17.92
CA VAL A 688 4.90 3.08 16.59
C VAL A 688 3.60 2.28 16.70
N LEU A 689 3.47 1.41 17.70
CA LEU A 689 2.25 0.66 17.97
C LEU A 689 1.07 1.60 18.28
N ALA A 690 1.28 2.69 19.02
CA ALA A 690 0.20 3.65 19.27
C ALA A 690 -0.33 4.27 17.97
N VAL A 691 0.55 4.62 17.03
CA VAL A 691 0.17 5.11 15.69
C VAL A 691 -0.55 4.04 14.89
N LEU A 692 -0.01 2.81 14.85
CA LEU A 692 -0.59 1.71 14.09
C LEU A 692 -1.92 1.23 14.67
N LEU A 693 -2.09 1.24 15.99
CA LEU A 693 -3.35 0.92 16.65
C LEU A 693 -4.40 2.01 16.41
N ALA A 694 -4.01 3.29 16.38
CA ALA A 694 -4.91 4.35 15.95
C ALA A 694 -5.34 4.13 14.48
N LEU A 695 -4.42 3.78 13.59
CA LEU A 695 -4.71 3.46 12.18
C LEU A 695 -5.57 2.18 12.04
N ALA A 696 -5.42 1.21 12.94
CA ALA A 696 -6.24 0.00 12.97
C ALA A 696 -7.72 0.27 13.32
N THR A 697 -8.06 1.46 13.84
CA THR A 697 -9.46 1.87 14.02
C THR A 697 -10.13 2.34 12.73
N ALA A 698 -9.41 2.35 11.58
CA ALA A 698 -9.92 2.73 10.29
C ALA A 698 -11.17 1.92 9.91
N GLU A 699 -12.09 2.57 9.21
CA GLU A 699 -13.31 1.94 8.69
C GLU A 699 -13.03 1.19 7.39
N VAL A 700 -12.04 1.66 6.61
CA VAL A 700 -11.58 0.98 5.39
C VAL A 700 -10.80 -0.28 5.76
N ALA A 701 -11.32 -1.46 5.41
CA ALA A 701 -10.73 -2.75 5.77
C ALA A 701 -9.28 -2.93 5.28
N LEU A 702 -8.92 -2.35 4.12
CA LEU A 702 -7.57 -2.38 3.56
C LEU A 702 -6.55 -1.67 4.46
N VAL A 703 -6.92 -0.49 4.97
CA VAL A 703 -6.08 0.33 5.87
C VAL A 703 -5.94 -0.38 7.21
N LYS A 704 -7.05 -0.91 7.76
CA LYS A 704 -7.07 -1.72 8.98
C LYS A 704 -6.16 -2.93 8.87
N LEU A 705 -6.25 -3.69 7.78
CA LEU A 705 -5.43 -4.87 7.51
C LEU A 705 -3.94 -4.51 7.47
N LEU A 706 -3.56 -3.45 6.76
CA LEU A 706 -2.18 -2.97 6.70
C LEU A 706 -1.66 -2.56 8.10
N ALA A 707 -2.47 -1.82 8.86
CA ALA A 707 -2.10 -1.35 10.19
C ALA A 707 -1.92 -2.50 11.18
N VAL A 708 -2.89 -3.42 11.26
CA VAL A 708 -2.84 -4.56 12.20
C VAL A 708 -1.69 -5.50 11.85
N THR A 709 -1.48 -5.79 10.56
CA THR A 709 -0.40 -6.69 10.12
C THR A 709 0.96 -6.06 10.41
N THR A 710 1.14 -4.76 10.16
CA THR A 710 2.39 -4.06 10.49
C THR A 710 2.59 -3.96 12.01
N ALA A 711 1.54 -3.70 12.79
CA ALA A 711 1.60 -3.70 14.24
C ALA A 711 2.04 -5.06 14.80
N LEU A 712 1.48 -6.14 14.27
CA LEU A 712 1.89 -7.50 14.66
C LEU A 712 3.35 -7.79 14.34
N SER A 713 3.85 -7.36 13.17
CA SER A 713 5.27 -7.46 12.83
C SER A 713 6.15 -6.76 13.86
N VAL A 714 5.79 -5.52 14.26
CA VAL A 714 6.53 -4.76 15.28
C VAL A 714 6.49 -5.46 16.64
N VAL A 715 5.35 -6.07 17.02
CA VAL A 715 5.23 -6.85 18.27
C VAL A 715 6.12 -8.09 18.23
N LEU A 716 6.07 -8.89 17.16
CA LEU A 716 6.89 -10.07 17.00
C LEU A 716 8.38 -9.73 17.06
N ASP A 717 8.78 -8.68 16.39
CA ASP A 717 10.17 -8.20 16.43
C ASP A 717 10.61 -7.79 17.83
N THR A 718 9.76 -7.04 18.55
CA THR A 718 10.12 -6.48 19.86
C THR A 718 10.07 -7.51 20.96
N VAL A 719 9.16 -8.49 20.91
CA VAL A 719 8.93 -9.47 21.98
C VAL A 719 9.70 -10.77 21.74
N ALA A 720 9.78 -11.25 20.50
CA ALA A 720 10.35 -12.56 20.18
C ALA A 720 11.72 -12.46 19.50
N ILE A 721 11.83 -11.65 18.45
CA ILE A 721 13.03 -11.64 17.61
C ILE A 721 14.22 -11.05 18.35
N ARG A 722 14.12 -9.80 18.78
CA ARG A 722 15.25 -9.06 19.36
C ARG A 722 15.67 -9.53 20.74
N PRO A 723 14.74 -9.80 21.68
CA PRO A 723 15.15 -10.22 23.01
C PRO A 723 15.51 -11.71 23.10
N LEU A 724 14.97 -12.57 22.24
CA LEU A 724 15.15 -14.03 22.31
C LEU A 724 16.01 -14.56 21.16
N LEU A 725 15.57 -14.40 19.91
CA LEU A 725 16.21 -15.03 18.77
C LEU A 725 17.58 -14.43 18.45
N VAL A 726 17.71 -13.10 18.42
CA VAL A 726 18.96 -12.42 18.09
C VAL A 726 20.09 -12.79 19.07
N PRO A 727 19.94 -12.68 20.40
CA PRO A 727 21.00 -13.06 21.33
C PRO A 727 21.34 -14.56 21.28
N ALA A 728 20.34 -15.43 21.09
CA ALA A 728 20.57 -16.87 20.97
C ALA A 728 21.42 -17.20 19.73
N VAL A 729 21.06 -16.65 18.56
CA VAL A 729 21.80 -16.88 17.31
C VAL A 729 23.19 -16.23 17.37
N MET A 730 23.34 -15.01 17.97
CA MET A 730 24.64 -14.39 18.19
C MET A 730 25.57 -15.26 19.03
N ARG A 731 25.04 -15.96 20.05
CA ARG A 731 25.81 -16.90 20.87
C ARG A 731 26.22 -18.13 20.08
N LEU A 732 25.31 -18.71 19.27
CA LEU A 732 25.58 -19.89 18.44
C LEU A 732 26.65 -19.61 17.38
N ALA A 733 26.58 -18.46 16.74
CA ALA A 733 27.52 -18.07 15.69
C ALA A 733 28.90 -17.66 16.25
N GLY A 734 29.01 -17.25 17.53
CA GLY A 734 30.27 -16.92 18.19
C GLY A 734 31.16 -15.97 17.39
N ARG A 735 32.34 -16.43 16.97
CA ARG A 735 33.31 -15.66 16.19
C ARG A 735 32.86 -15.41 14.75
N ALA A 736 32.00 -16.27 14.16
CA ALA A 736 31.51 -16.10 12.80
C ALA A 736 30.70 -14.79 12.61
N ASN A 737 30.12 -14.23 13.69
CA ASN A 737 29.45 -12.94 13.63
C ASN A 737 30.35 -11.80 13.11
N TRP A 738 31.65 -11.92 13.25
CA TRP A 738 32.62 -10.88 12.92
C TRP A 738 33.48 -11.23 11.70
N TRP A 739 33.14 -12.32 11.01
CA TRP A 739 33.91 -12.80 9.89
C TRP A 739 33.71 -11.90 8.65
N LEU A 740 34.83 -11.42 8.12
CA LEU A 740 34.93 -10.73 6.85
C LEU A 740 36.00 -11.42 6.02
N PRO A 741 35.74 -11.88 4.78
CA PRO A 741 36.77 -12.39 3.89
C PRO A 741 37.87 -11.33 3.73
N SER A 742 39.11 -11.68 4.06
CA SER A 742 40.27 -10.85 3.76
C SER A 742 40.46 -10.87 2.25
N LEU A 743 40.05 -9.82 1.56
CA LEU A 743 40.51 -9.58 0.19
C LEU A 743 42.02 -9.46 0.26
N PRO A 744 42.78 -10.23 -0.53
CA PRO A 744 44.24 -10.09 -0.55
C PRO A 744 44.55 -8.66 -0.98
N ARG A 745 45.06 -7.87 -0.02
CA ARG A 745 45.64 -6.57 -0.33
C ARG A 745 46.80 -6.85 -1.26
N ARG A 746 46.66 -6.56 -2.53
CA ARG A 746 47.78 -6.33 -3.42
C ARG A 746 48.51 -5.10 -2.85
N LEU A 747 49.47 -5.36 -1.95
CA LEU A 747 50.45 -4.35 -1.59
C LEU A 747 51.20 -3.99 -2.87
N PRO A 748 51.27 -2.72 -3.27
CA PRO A 748 52.21 -2.34 -4.27
C PRO A 748 53.59 -2.72 -3.72
N ARG A 749 54.31 -3.58 -4.44
CA ARG A 749 55.72 -3.82 -4.19
C ARG A 749 56.41 -2.46 -4.29
N THR A 750 56.67 -1.82 -3.16
CA THR A 750 57.62 -0.73 -3.08
C THR A 750 58.96 -1.31 -3.50
N ALA A 751 59.46 -0.82 -4.61
CA ALA A 751 60.83 -1.08 -5.09
C ALA A 751 61.80 -0.82 -3.92
N ARG A 752 62.60 -1.81 -3.57
CA ARG A 752 63.76 -1.64 -2.70
C ARG A 752 64.64 -0.54 -3.31
N PRO A 753 65.03 0.50 -2.56
CA PRO A 753 66.07 1.37 -3.03
C PRO A 753 67.41 0.58 -2.98
N SER A 754 68.04 0.49 -4.14
CA SER A 754 69.41 0.00 -4.26
C SER A 754 70.33 0.84 -3.41
N SER A 755 71.04 0.20 -2.46
CA SER A 755 72.12 0.81 -1.67
C SER A 755 73.24 1.16 -2.58
N PRO A 756 73.83 2.41 -2.55
CA PRO A 756 75.12 2.70 -3.11
C PRO A 756 76.20 2.28 -2.10
N GLY A 757 77.26 1.73 -2.64
CA GLY A 757 78.33 1.04 -1.98
C GLY A 757 79.15 1.86 -0.95
N ALA A 758 79.58 1.12 0.02
CA ALA A 758 80.61 1.55 1.02
C ALA A 758 81.95 1.79 0.36
N ARG A 759 82.49 2.96 0.58
CA ARG A 759 83.94 3.17 0.58
C ARG A 759 84.33 3.62 1.97
N GLY A 760 85.25 2.85 2.55
CA GLY A 760 85.80 3.08 3.89
C GLY A 760 86.70 4.31 4.01
N LEU A 761 86.82 4.75 5.21
CA LEU A 761 88.02 5.39 5.72
C LEU A 761 88.10 5.11 7.23
N ARG A 762 89.20 4.50 7.59
CA ARG A 762 89.71 4.34 8.97
C ARG A 762 90.12 5.71 9.53
N THR A 763 89.94 5.91 10.81
CA THR A 763 90.98 6.32 11.79
C THR A 763 90.38 6.36 13.20
N SER A 764 91.10 5.84 14.11
CA SER A 764 90.94 5.74 15.57
C SER A 764 91.47 7.04 16.27
N PRO A 765 91.68 7.02 17.57
CA PRO A 765 90.76 7.33 18.67
C PRO A 765 91.27 8.56 19.47
N ASP A 766 90.65 8.80 20.58
CA ASP A 766 91.16 9.45 21.82
C ASP A 766 90.42 10.70 22.27
N GLU A 767 90.28 10.68 23.59
CA GLU A 767 90.20 11.75 24.62
C GLU A 767 88.81 12.34 24.88
N GLU A 768 88.24 11.93 26.01
CA GLU A 768 88.40 12.47 27.39
C GLU A 768 87.68 13.80 27.66
N LEU A 769 86.83 13.75 28.71
CA LEU A 769 86.55 14.77 29.74
C LEU A 769 85.75 16.05 29.35
N SER A 770 84.52 16.10 29.80
CA SER A 770 84.05 16.91 30.99
C SER A 770 82.53 16.80 31.08
#